data_7213bbc86aaf8c070c8d729e00352c42
#
_entry.id   7213bbc86aaf8c070c8d729e00352c42
#
_cell.length_a   1.000
_cell.length_b   1.000
_cell.length_c   1.000
_cell.angle_alpha   90.00
_cell.angle_beta   90.00
_cell.angle_gamma   90.00
#
_symmetry.space_group_name_H-M   'P 1'
#
loop_
_entity.id
_entity.type
_entity.pdbx_description
1 polymer ?
#
loop_
_entity_poly.entity_id
_entity_poly.type
_entity_poly.pdbx_seq_one_letter_code
_entity_poly.pdbx_strand_id
1 'polypeptide(L)'
;MQIEVAEFGKMSQSGNSLLKLIQNNDLPILDLLVREAVQNSLDAGMKVEGHDSVHVDIGIKDVDVPGFAKHLDGITERLIEKFGDSPQKAIYIEDANTTGLTGSLDFKYSPNSNIFKLIYGISMAQETPGAGGSWGLGKTVYFRVGIGLVVYYSHILNEDGQYQHRLAVTLVENEKLPNTIIPKSNEKVPSGIAWWGQRVSPDSDDTIPITDEAMIRDILDSLSIQPFEGERLGTKIIIPFIDEQQLLIKHDINPDDNKPWESNVADYIGVAIQRWYAPRLANKKYTYGKYLDGHINGQRLEKDDFLPLFLELQMMYNAAAIGSKTSRYIVNDIQIRNYFEHNKVNNAGRVAYRKFTKKELDMLAPLNGPSPYTCVNEKNPLGEQNAPMMAYVRRPGMIINYETDGEWCKGLHATEESEYLVAIFVPNSNTKLMNPDNEVVDLEAYLRKSEMADHTSWADIIIKGKPFDIVEKIRSQVRRKIKASYENKEEVKGKQGLNTLARNVGKMLLPPTGFGRRASSRNRGGGTKPTANKSSRGNSFTIVSQKYLDTGDLEVHFQMRLSKNVSAFTIELFIASEGGKISATDWESEDSVGTPFPAKITRISFPDTVGLFGRSAAQKSNRKVLHAVRIEKISEPVECLGILVFNCTDPHVQVEMLMKPEGSVVNGQ
;
A
#
# COMPACT_ATOMS: atom_id res chain seq x y z
N MET A 1 26.36 22.78 7.82
CA MET A 1 25.02 23.18 7.31
C MET A 1 24.27 23.88 8.42
N GLN A 2 23.46 24.87 8.07
CA GLN A 2 22.65 25.62 9.03
C GLN A 2 21.28 24.99 9.21
N ILE A 3 20.75 25.08 10.43
CA ILE A 3 19.45 24.52 10.77
C ILE A 3 18.32 25.51 10.48
N GLU A 4 17.22 24.98 9.93
CA GLU A 4 15.91 25.60 9.88
C GLU A 4 14.93 24.73 10.66
N VAL A 5 14.24 25.29 11.65
CA VAL A 5 13.29 24.57 12.49
C VAL A 5 11.88 25.02 12.16
N ALA A 6 11.02 24.07 11.80
CA ALA A 6 9.61 24.35 11.60
C ALA A 6 8.93 24.67 12.94
N GLU A 7 8.16 25.76 12.95
CA GLU A 7 7.45 26.25 14.11
C GLU A 7 5.97 25.91 14.05
N PHE A 8 5.33 25.78 15.22
CA PHE A 8 3.89 25.67 15.26
C PHE A 8 3.23 26.98 14.80
N GLY A 9 2.54 26.91 13.67
CA GLY A 9 1.64 27.95 13.17
C GLY A 9 0.18 27.51 13.21
N LYS A 10 -0.71 28.39 12.76
CA LYS A 10 -2.10 28.00 12.54
C LYS A 10 -2.15 26.93 11.45
N MET A 11 -2.67 25.72 11.76
CA MET A 11 -2.78 24.56 10.84
C MET A 11 -1.43 23.93 10.43
N SER A 12 -0.36 24.09 11.18
CA SER A 12 0.91 23.38 10.92
C SER A 12 0.84 21.91 11.32
N GLN A 13 1.46 21.05 10.52
CA GLN A 13 1.67 19.65 10.89
C GLN A 13 2.79 19.52 11.91
N SER A 14 2.68 18.55 12.84
CA SER A 14 3.75 18.20 13.74
C SER A 14 4.46 16.94 13.29
N GLY A 15 5.72 16.77 13.73
CA GLY A 15 6.48 15.57 13.48
C GLY A 15 5.78 14.31 14.01
N ASN A 16 5.20 14.39 15.22
CA ASN A 16 4.38 13.30 15.76
C ASN A 16 3.17 12.95 14.89
N SER A 17 2.47 13.95 14.35
CA SER A 17 1.34 13.69 13.45
C SER A 17 1.78 13.01 12.17
N LEU A 18 2.92 13.44 11.61
CA LEU A 18 3.50 12.82 10.42
C LEU A 18 3.89 11.36 10.66
N LEU A 19 4.63 11.10 11.74
CA LEU A 19 5.06 9.74 12.09
C LEU A 19 3.87 8.82 12.32
N LYS A 20 2.73 9.32 12.80
CA LYS A 20 1.51 8.55 12.98
C LYS A 20 0.75 8.26 11.70
N LEU A 21 0.71 9.20 10.76
CA LEU A 21 0.09 8.97 9.44
C LEU A 21 0.72 7.79 8.69
N ILE A 22 1.96 7.48 9.02
CA ILE A 22 2.79 6.46 8.41
C ILE A 22 2.70 5.11 9.15
N GLN A 23 2.04 5.02 10.31
CA GLN A 23 1.98 3.78 11.08
C GLN A 23 1.23 2.68 10.30
N ASN A 24 1.95 1.97 9.44
CA ASN A 24 1.53 0.69 8.90
C ASN A 24 2.00 -0.42 9.84
N ASN A 25 1.07 -1.14 10.43
CA ASN A 25 1.39 -2.28 11.29
C ASN A 25 1.23 -3.62 10.56
N ASP A 26 0.79 -3.61 9.30
CA ASP A 26 0.49 -4.82 8.54
C ASP A 26 1.72 -5.38 7.81
N LEU A 27 2.67 -4.51 7.44
CA LEU A 27 3.91 -4.92 6.78
C LEU A 27 5.14 -4.58 7.63
N PRO A 28 6.19 -5.43 7.61
CA PRO A 28 7.48 -5.11 8.20
C PRO A 28 8.05 -3.81 7.62
N ILE A 29 8.71 -3.02 8.45
CA ILE A 29 9.22 -1.69 8.04
C ILE A 29 10.21 -1.78 6.87
N LEU A 30 11.00 -2.83 6.78
CA LEU A 30 11.94 -3.05 5.67
C LEU A 30 11.21 -3.39 4.36
N ASP A 31 10.08 -4.10 4.41
CA ASP A 31 9.24 -4.32 3.24
C ASP A 31 8.64 -3.01 2.71
N LEU A 32 8.17 -2.15 3.61
CA LEU A 32 7.68 -0.82 3.25
C LEU A 32 8.79 0.04 2.64
N LEU A 33 9.98 0.04 3.26
CA LEU A 33 11.14 0.76 2.76
C LEU A 33 11.47 0.35 1.33
N VAL A 34 11.54 -0.95 1.07
CA VAL A 34 11.86 -1.50 -0.26
C VAL A 34 10.78 -1.14 -1.27
N ARG A 35 9.51 -1.28 -0.90
CA ARG A 35 8.38 -0.95 -1.80
C ARG A 35 8.46 0.49 -2.27
N GLU A 36 8.58 1.43 -1.33
CA GLU A 36 8.59 2.86 -1.61
C GLU A 36 9.87 3.33 -2.30
N ALA A 37 11.03 2.91 -1.80
CA ALA A 37 12.30 3.32 -2.36
C ALA A 37 12.46 2.88 -3.82
N VAL A 38 12.20 1.59 -4.09
CA VAL A 38 12.31 1.05 -5.45
C VAL A 38 11.25 1.67 -6.38
N GLN A 39 10.02 1.89 -5.88
CA GLN A 39 8.99 2.55 -6.69
C GLN A 39 9.39 3.96 -7.09
N ASN A 40 9.88 4.77 -6.15
CA ASN A 40 10.33 6.14 -6.42
C ASN A 40 11.47 6.16 -7.45
N SER A 41 12.44 5.26 -7.32
CA SER A 41 13.54 5.11 -8.27
C SER A 41 13.07 4.72 -9.67
N LEU A 42 12.13 3.77 -9.77
CA LEU A 42 11.55 3.35 -11.03
C LEU A 42 10.75 4.47 -11.71
N ASP A 43 10.02 5.26 -10.95
CA ASP A 43 9.27 6.42 -11.46
C ASP A 43 10.20 7.53 -11.97
N ALA A 44 11.31 7.77 -11.28
CA ALA A 44 12.35 8.71 -11.72
C ALA A 44 13.09 8.22 -12.97
N GLY A 45 13.30 6.91 -13.08
CA GLY A 45 13.97 6.27 -14.21
C GLY A 45 13.17 6.26 -15.51
N MET A 46 11.83 6.33 -15.45
CA MET A 46 10.98 6.34 -16.65
C MET A 46 11.25 7.54 -17.58
N LYS A 47 11.75 8.64 -17.05
CA LYS A 47 11.97 9.90 -17.76
C LYS A 47 13.33 10.00 -18.45
N VAL A 48 14.24 9.05 -18.23
CA VAL A 48 15.60 9.04 -18.78
C VAL A 48 15.67 8.14 -19.99
N GLU A 49 16.23 8.62 -21.10
CA GLU A 49 16.43 7.84 -22.32
C GLU A 49 17.84 7.19 -22.32
N GLY A 50 18.05 6.24 -23.23
CA GLY A 50 19.36 5.61 -23.44
C GLY A 50 19.71 4.44 -22.53
N HIS A 51 18.87 4.10 -21.55
CA HIS A 51 19.06 2.98 -20.64
C HIS A 51 17.85 2.04 -20.66
N ASP A 52 18.08 0.74 -20.63
CA ASP A 52 17.05 -0.32 -20.59
C ASP A 52 16.72 -0.77 -19.15
N SER A 53 17.46 -0.26 -18.15
CA SER A 53 17.28 -0.55 -16.73
C SER A 53 17.30 0.71 -15.87
N VAL A 54 16.73 0.57 -14.68
CA VAL A 54 16.93 1.49 -13.54
C VAL A 54 17.78 0.76 -12.52
N HIS A 55 18.92 1.33 -12.17
CA HIS A 55 19.80 0.81 -11.14
C HIS A 55 19.30 1.23 -9.77
N VAL A 56 19.20 0.27 -8.85
CA VAL A 56 18.90 0.53 -7.44
C VAL A 56 19.80 -0.33 -6.57
N ASP A 57 20.57 0.31 -5.70
CA ASP A 57 21.41 -0.35 -4.71
C ASP A 57 20.99 0.05 -3.29
N ILE A 58 20.66 -0.94 -2.47
CA ILE A 58 20.32 -0.72 -1.06
C ILE A 58 21.34 -1.46 -0.20
N GLY A 59 21.88 -0.78 0.80
CA GLY A 59 22.89 -1.40 1.64
C GLY A 59 23.10 -0.70 2.95
N ILE A 60 24.10 -1.18 3.69
CA ILE A 60 24.44 -0.70 5.03
C ILE A 60 25.86 -0.21 5.03
N LYS A 61 26.09 0.93 5.68
CA LYS A 61 27.40 1.58 5.86
C LYS A 61 27.61 1.99 7.30
N ASP A 62 28.86 2.06 7.70
CA ASP A 62 29.26 2.60 9.01
C ASP A 62 29.21 4.13 8.99
N VAL A 63 28.87 4.73 10.12
CA VAL A 63 28.77 6.17 10.32
C VAL A 63 29.89 6.67 11.26
N ASP A 64 30.71 7.59 10.78
CA ASP A 64 31.57 8.42 11.63
C ASP A 64 30.72 9.50 12.30
N VAL A 65 30.27 9.24 13.53
CA VAL A 65 29.35 10.14 14.24
C VAL A 65 29.93 11.54 14.44
N PRO A 66 31.14 11.75 14.98
CA PRO A 66 31.73 13.07 15.08
C PRO A 66 31.92 13.77 13.75
N GLY A 67 32.42 13.03 12.73
CA GLY A 67 32.60 13.53 11.37
C GLY A 67 31.31 14.00 10.72
N PHE A 68 30.21 13.29 10.94
CA PHE A 68 28.89 13.67 10.42
C PHE A 68 28.23 14.79 11.24
N ALA A 69 28.23 14.67 12.58
CA ALA A 69 27.54 15.60 13.47
C ALA A 69 28.08 17.04 13.37
N LYS A 70 29.38 17.23 13.11
CA LYS A 70 29.98 18.56 12.93
C LYS A 70 29.30 19.40 11.83
N HIS A 71 28.63 18.77 10.88
CA HIS A 71 27.92 19.43 9.78
C HIS A 71 26.49 19.83 10.12
N LEU A 72 25.96 19.37 11.25
CA LEU A 72 24.56 19.57 11.66
C LEU A 72 24.47 20.59 12.79
N ASP A 73 24.50 21.87 12.41
CA ASP A 73 24.40 22.99 13.37
C ASP A 73 23.18 22.84 14.28
N GLY A 74 23.35 23.22 15.55
CA GLY A 74 22.30 23.18 16.57
C GLY A 74 22.04 21.80 17.20
N ILE A 75 22.51 20.68 16.62
CA ILE A 75 22.34 19.33 17.17
C ILE A 75 23.63 18.52 17.33
N THR A 76 24.76 19.08 16.96
CA THR A 76 26.08 18.42 16.97
C THR A 76 26.37 17.70 18.30
N GLU A 77 26.31 18.44 19.41
CA GLU A 77 26.65 17.92 20.74
C GLU A 77 25.69 16.80 21.17
N ARG A 78 24.39 16.96 20.91
CA ARG A 78 23.36 15.97 21.23
C ARG A 78 23.53 14.67 20.45
N LEU A 79 23.93 14.74 19.18
CA LEU A 79 24.21 13.56 18.38
C LEU A 79 25.45 12.81 18.91
N ILE A 80 26.51 13.55 19.24
CA ILE A 80 27.73 12.93 19.79
C ILE A 80 27.45 12.33 21.16
N GLU A 81 26.74 13.03 22.05
CA GLU A 81 26.36 12.50 23.37
C GLU A 81 25.52 11.23 23.26
N LYS A 82 24.59 11.19 22.33
CA LYS A 82 23.64 10.07 22.21
C LYS A 82 24.20 8.87 21.46
N PHE A 83 25.08 9.09 20.48
CA PHE A 83 25.50 8.06 19.52
C PHE A 83 27.02 7.93 19.37
N GLY A 84 27.83 8.80 20.00
CA GLY A 84 29.27 8.84 19.80
C GLY A 84 30.04 7.68 20.40
N ASP A 85 29.52 7.04 21.44
CA ASP A 85 30.22 6.01 22.21
C ASP A 85 30.09 4.59 21.61
N SER A 86 29.31 4.39 20.55
CA SER A 86 29.06 3.08 19.95
C SER A 86 29.09 3.14 18.42
N PRO A 87 29.53 2.05 17.77
CA PRO A 87 29.45 1.97 16.31
C PRO A 87 28.02 2.19 15.81
N GLN A 88 27.85 3.10 14.89
CA GLN A 88 26.58 3.43 14.28
C GLN A 88 26.56 3.04 12.81
N LYS A 89 25.36 2.70 12.32
CA LYS A 89 25.16 2.30 10.93
C LYS A 89 24.09 3.16 10.27
N ALA A 90 24.17 3.23 8.94
CA ALA A 90 23.18 3.84 8.06
C ALA A 90 22.69 2.84 7.03
N ILE A 91 21.41 2.89 6.68
CA ILE A 91 20.92 2.32 5.42
C ILE A 91 21.08 3.40 4.35
N TYR A 92 21.60 3.01 3.19
CA TYR A 92 21.58 3.85 2.00
C TYR A 92 20.71 3.21 0.91
N ILE A 93 20.07 4.07 0.13
CA ILE A 93 19.34 3.72 -1.07
C ILE A 93 19.91 4.59 -2.18
N GLU A 94 20.58 3.96 -3.13
CA GLU A 94 21.10 4.63 -4.32
C GLU A 94 20.24 4.27 -5.51
N ASP A 95 19.80 5.25 -6.28
CA ASP A 95 19.35 5.03 -7.63
C ASP A 95 20.25 5.69 -8.66
N ALA A 96 20.37 5.09 -9.82
CA ALA A 96 21.05 5.68 -10.98
C ALA A 96 20.31 5.33 -12.28
N ASN A 97 20.68 6.00 -13.37
CA ASN A 97 19.91 6.05 -14.61
C ASN A 97 18.51 6.66 -14.39
N THR A 98 18.44 7.63 -13.49
CA THR A 98 17.28 8.41 -13.09
C THR A 98 17.53 9.89 -13.30
N THR A 99 16.49 10.72 -13.21
CA THR A 99 16.66 12.18 -13.35
C THR A 99 17.35 12.82 -12.15
N GLY A 100 17.39 12.12 -11.01
CA GLY A 100 17.76 12.71 -9.74
C GLY A 100 16.76 13.76 -9.25
N LEU A 101 17.15 14.53 -8.22
CA LEU A 101 16.33 15.56 -7.58
C LEU A 101 16.45 16.89 -8.33
N THR A 102 15.89 16.91 -9.53
CA THR A 102 15.85 18.09 -10.42
C THR A 102 14.87 19.15 -9.93
N GLY A 103 14.95 20.33 -10.52
CA GLY A 103 14.13 21.51 -10.27
C GLY A 103 14.90 22.66 -9.62
N SER A 104 14.26 23.82 -9.57
CA SER A 104 14.84 25.02 -8.97
C SER A 104 15.05 24.83 -7.46
N LEU A 105 16.12 25.43 -6.92
CA LEU A 105 16.32 25.58 -5.47
C LEU A 105 15.46 26.72 -4.89
N ASP A 106 14.92 27.60 -5.73
CA ASP A 106 13.94 28.59 -5.30
C ASP A 106 12.53 27.99 -5.28
N PHE A 107 12.12 27.53 -4.12
CA PHE A 107 10.84 26.84 -3.93
C PHE A 107 9.60 27.74 -4.13
N LYS A 108 9.76 29.06 -4.04
CA LYS A 108 8.66 30.01 -4.30
C LYS A 108 8.19 29.97 -5.74
N TYR A 109 9.12 29.69 -6.67
CA TYR A 109 8.83 29.61 -8.10
C TYR A 109 8.62 28.20 -8.63
N SER A 110 9.04 27.17 -7.90
CA SER A 110 8.96 25.79 -8.40
C SER A 110 8.54 24.77 -7.32
N PRO A 111 7.35 24.93 -6.72
CA PRO A 111 6.87 24.00 -5.68
C PRO A 111 6.66 22.57 -6.19
N ASN A 112 6.60 22.39 -7.51
CA ASN A 112 6.38 21.09 -8.15
C ASN A 112 7.67 20.38 -8.58
N SER A 113 8.85 20.91 -8.25
CA SER A 113 10.13 20.29 -8.56
C SER A 113 10.33 18.96 -7.80
N ASN A 114 11.14 18.04 -8.35
CA ASN A 114 11.40 16.75 -7.72
C ASN A 114 12.05 16.90 -6.34
N ILE A 115 12.99 17.86 -6.22
CA ILE A 115 13.67 18.12 -4.94
C ILE A 115 12.70 18.65 -3.88
N PHE A 116 11.82 19.58 -4.27
CA PHE A 116 10.79 20.10 -3.35
C PHE A 116 9.83 18.98 -2.89
N LYS A 117 9.31 18.19 -3.85
CA LYS A 117 8.36 17.12 -3.56
C LYS A 117 8.93 16.03 -2.65
N LEU A 118 10.22 15.73 -2.75
CA LEU A 118 10.82 14.69 -1.92
C LEU A 118 11.20 15.20 -0.52
N ILE A 119 11.77 16.38 -0.40
CA ILE A 119 12.40 16.86 0.84
C ILE A 119 11.45 17.72 1.67
N TYR A 120 10.73 18.65 1.03
CA TYR A 120 9.96 19.70 1.72
C TYR A 120 8.45 19.52 1.61
N GLY A 121 7.98 18.96 0.49
CA GLY A 121 6.54 18.78 0.25
C GLY A 121 6.03 17.48 0.87
N ILE A 122 5.34 17.54 1.99
CA ILE A 122 4.68 16.39 2.60
C ILE A 122 3.31 16.20 1.96
N SER A 123 2.92 14.92 1.72
CA SER A 123 1.61 14.56 1.15
C SER A 123 1.33 15.09 -0.26
N MET A 124 2.34 15.41 -1.05
CA MET A 124 2.17 15.82 -2.44
C MET A 124 2.24 14.60 -3.37
N ALA A 125 1.08 14.22 -3.93
CA ALA A 125 0.97 13.11 -4.86
C ALA A 125 1.70 13.40 -6.20
N GLN A 126 2.26 12.36 -6.83
CA GLN A 126 2.78 12.47 -8.19
C GLN A 126 1.63 12.36 -9.19
N GLU A 127 1.48 13.38 -10.06
CA GLU A 127 0.44 13.40 -11.10
C GLU A 127 0.88 12.78 -12.43
N THR A 128 2.12 12.30 -12.54
CA THR A 128 2.65 11.75 -13.79
C THR A 128 1.89 10.49 -14.18
N PRO A 129 1.33 10.40 -15.41
CA PRO A 129 0.67 9.19 -15.89
C PRO A 129 1.62 7.99 -15.90
N GLY A 130 1.22 6.89 -15.26
CA GLY A 130 2.03 5.67 -15.15
C GLY A 130 3.02 5.63 -13.97
N ALA A 131 3.14 6.70 -13.17
CA ALA A 131 3.90 6.67 -11.93
C ALA A 131 3.26 5.74 -10.90
N GLY A 132 4.08 5.08 -10.09
CA GLY A 132 3.64 4.12 -9.08
C GLY A 132 3.00 4.79 -7.86
N GLY A 133 3.55 5.92 -7.38
CA GLY A 133 3.09 6.63 -6.18
C GLY A 133 1.73 7.30 -6.35
N SER A 134 0.77 6.94 -5.51
CA SER A 134 -0.60 7.46 -5.60
C SER A 134 -0.93 8.52 -4.54
N TRP A 135 -0.30 8.48 -3.37
CA TRP A 135 -0.69 9.27 -2.19
C TRP A 135 0.34 10.29 -1.73
N GLY A 136 1.62 10.19 -2.17
CA GLY A 136 2.70 11.10 -1.77
C GLY A 136 3.15 10.97 -0.31
N LEU A 137 2.71 9.91 0.38
CA LEU A 137 3.04 9.63 1.78
C LEU A 137 4.19 8.62 1.93
N GLY A 138 4.48 7.83 0.90
CA GLY A 138 5.44 6.72 0.96
C GLY A 138 6.85 7.11 1.39
N LYS A 139 7.32 8.30 0.97
CA LYS A 139 8.63 8.82 1.39
C LYS A 139 8.79 8.99 2.91
N THR A 140 7.70 9.01 3.63
CA THR A 140 7.70 9.17 5.09
C THR A 140 8.18 7.91 5.82
N VAL A 141 8.24 6.76 5.16
CA VAL A 141 8.85 5.53 5.70
C VAL A 141 10.33 5.76 6.08
N TYR A 142 11.05 6.62 5.35
CA TYR A 142 12.45 6.90 5.62
C TYR A 142 12.68 7.45 7.04
N PHE A 143 11.75 8.24 7.57
CA PHE A 143 11.84 8.79 8.93
C PHE A 143 11.60 7.76 10.05
N ARG A 144 11.09 6.57 9.70
CA ARG A 144 10.79 5.52 10.68
C ARG A 144 11.87 4.44 10.78
N VAL A 145 12.75 4.37 9.79
CA VAL A 145 13.79 3.32 9.72
C VAL A 145 14.92 3.59 10.72
N GLY A 146 15.21 4.86 10.99
CA GLY A 146 16.21 5.29 11.98
C GLY A 146 15.58 6.22 13.03
N ILE A 147 16.33 7.21 13.43
CA ILE A 147 15.91 8.22 14.43
C ILE A 147 15.06 9.35 13.85
N GLY A 148 14.62 9.24 12.61
CA GLY A 148 13.91 10.29 11.87
C GLY A 148 14.82 11.23 11.09
N LEU A 149 16.13 11.03 11.10
CA LEU A 149 17.10 11.80 10.34
C LEU A 149 17.35 11.16 8.98
N VAL A 150 17.24 11.96 7.90
CA VAL A 150 17.43 11.50 6.52
C VAL A 150 18.29 12.48 5.76
N VAL A 151 19.32 11.98 5.09
CA VAL A 151 20.18 12.74 4.19
C VAL A 151 19.78 12.45 2.75
N TYR A 152 19.53 13.48 1.99
CA TYR A 152 19.19 13.42 0.57
C TYR A 152 20.36 14.01 -0.23
N TYR A 153 21.03 13.17 -1.00
CA TYR A 153 22.06 13.58 -1.93
C TYR A 153 21.65 13.25 -3.35
N SER A 154 21.89 14.14 -4.28
CA SER A 154 21.59 13.91 -5.70
C SER A 154 22.61 14.58 -6.60
N HIS A 155 22.90 13.91 -7.73
CA HIS A 155 23.67 14.43 -8.85
C HIS A 155 22.75 14.52 -10.06
N ILE A 156 22.62 15.72 -10.59
CA ILE A 156 21.64 16.06 -11.62
C ILE A 156 22.27 16.81 -12.78
N LEU A 157 21.58 16.84 -13.91
CA LEU A 157 21.78 17.83 -14.95
C LEU A 157 20.82 18.99 -14.68
N ASN A 158 21.32 20.20 -14.41
CA ASN A 158 20.51 21.39 -14.14
C ASN A 158 19.88 21.96 -15.43
N GLU A 159 19.08 23.01 -15.30
CA GLU A 159 18.41 23.65 -16.42
C GLU A 159 19.38 24.31 -17.42
N ASP A 160 20.59 24.65 -16.97
CA ASP A 160 21.67 25.21 -17.78
C ASP A 160 22.51 24.13 -18.50
N GLY A 161 22.17 22.85 -18.32
CA GLY A 161 22.90 21.73 -18.87
C GLY A 161 24.24 21.42 -18.17
N GLN A 162 24.40 21.86 -16.90
CA GLN A 162 25.58 21.58 -16.09
C GLN A 162 25.29 20.50 -15.06
N TYR A 163 26.28 19.65 -14.79
CA TYR A 163 26.22 18.69 -13.72
C TYR A 163 26.32 19.39 -12.37
N GLN A 164 25.46 19.04 -11.43
CA GLN A 164 25.39 19.66 -10.13
C GLN A 164 25.11 18.65 -9.03
N HIS A 165 25.90 18.69 -7.98
CA HIS A 165 25.65 17.99 -6.73
C HIS A 165 24.75 18.80 -5.82
N ARG A 166 23.81 18.13 -5.13
CA ARG A 166 22.89 18.74 -4.17
C ARG A 166 22.77 17.86 -2.94
N LEU A 167 22.76 18.47 -1.76
CA LEU A 167 22.54 17.73 -0.52
C LEU A 167 21.69 18.56 0.45
N ALA A 168 20.74 17.90 1.09
CA ALA A 168 19.97 18.43 2.21
C ALA A 168 19.73 17.33 3.25
N VAL A 169 19.46 17.73 4.48
CA VAL A 169 19.13 16.82 5.57
C VAL A 169 17.80 17.22 6.18
N THR A 170 16.99 16.26 6.56
CA THR A 170 15.71 16.49 7.26
C THR A 170 15.63 15.61 8.49
N LEU A 171 15.13 16.14 9.58
CA LEU A 171 14.77 15.40 10.78
C LEU A 171 13.28 15.55 11.06
N VAL A 172 12.60 14.44 11.28
CA VAL A 172 11.23 14.39 11.78
C VAL A 172 11.20 13.55 13.05
N GLU A 173 10.87 14.18 14.17
CA GLU A 173 10.81 13.52 15.47
C GLU A 173 9.49 13.82 16.19
N ASN A 174 9.17 13.00 17.20
CA ASN A 174 8.05 13.29 18.08
C ASN A 174 8.43 14.39 19.07
N GLU A 175 7.96 15.61 18.80
CA GLU A 175 8.23 16.82 19.58
C GLU A 175 7.77 16.74 21.06
N LYS A 176 6.97 15.72 21.39
CA LYS A 176 6.41 15.54 22.74
C LYS A 176 7.28 14.70 23.64
N LEU A 177 8.24 13.99 23.07
CA LEU A 177 9.17 13.19 23.86
C LEU A 177 10.15 14.09 24.63
N PRO A 178 10.60 13.68 25.84
CA PRO A 178 11.51 14.48 26.64
C PRO A 178 12.91 14.62 26.02
N ASN A 179 13.35 13.62 25.23
CA ASN A 179 14.71 13.50 24.69
C ASN A 179 14.79 13.86 23.20
N THR A 180 14.12 14.95 22.80
CA THR A 180 14.16 15.46 21.41
C THR A 180 15.57 15.93 21.04
N ILE A 181 15.94 15.73 19.77
CA ILE A 181 17.22 16.17 19.21
C ILE A 181 17.13 17.63 18.78
N ILE A 182 15.99 18.07 18.22
CA ILE A 182 15.76 19.45 17.80
C ILE A 182 15.83 20.38 19.02
N PRO A 183 16.60 21.49 18.96
CA PRO A 183 16.70 22.44 20.07
C PRO A 183 15.35 23.06 20.43
N LYS A 184 15.02 23.10 21.71
CA LYS A 184 13.87 23.84 22.22
C LYS A 184 14.26 25.31 22.43
N SER A 185 13.51 26.23 21.85
CA SER A 185 13.65 27.66 22.09
C SER A 185 12.58 28.13 23.07
N ASN A 186 12.90 29.12 23.90
CA ASN A 186 11.92 29.76 24.78
C ASN A 186 10.94 30.67 24.03
N GLU A 187 11.30 31.09 22.82
CA GLU A 187 10.54 32.04 22.01
C GLU A 187 9.62 31.35 21.01
N LYS A 188 10.00 30.15 20.54
CA LYS A 188 9.32 29.45 19.46
C LYS A 188 9.17 27.97 19.81
N VAL A 189 8.00 27.41 19.61
CA VAL A 189 7.71 25.99 19.86
C VAL A 189 7.99 25.17 18.60
N PRO A 190 9.03 24.30 18.60
CA PRO A 190 9.33 23.45 17.46
C PRO A 190 8.20 22.47 17.16
N SER A 191 7.89 22.29 15.88
CA SER A 191 6.89 21.31 15.44
C SER A 191 7.41 19.86 15.39
N GLY A 192 8.71 19.65 15.69
CA GLY A 192 9.37 18.35 15.55
C GLY A 192 9.89 18.07 14.14
N ILE A 193 10.01 19.10 13.32
CA ILE A 193 10.56 19.02 11.95
C ILE A 193 11.68 20.04 11.82
N ALA A 194 12.80 19.64 11.25
CA ALA A 194 13.91 20.52 10.94
C ALA A 194 14.63 20.12 9.65
N TRP A 195 15.23 21.09 9.00
CA TRP A 195 16.03 20.91 7.79
C TRP A 195 17.43 21.49 7.99
N TRP A 196 18.41 20.96 7.27
CA TRP A 196 19.77 21.48 7.20
C TRP A 196 20.19 21.70 5.75
N GLY A 197 20.69 22.88 5.50
CA GLY A 197 21.13 23.32 4.19
C GLY A 197 22.02 24.55 4.27
N GLN A 198 22.07 25.34 3.21
CA GLN A 198 22.61 26.69 3.20
C GLN A 198 21.47 27.70 3.30
N ARG A 199 21.69 28.83 3.99
CA ARG A 199 20.70 29.90 4.07
C ARG A 199 20.42 30.50 2.71
N VAL A 200 19.15 30.83 2.44
CA VAL A 200 18.76 31.55 1.22
C VAL A 200 19.39 32.94 1.15
N SER A 201 19.49 33.64 2.30
CA SER A 201 20.16 34.91 2.46
C SER A 201 20.67 35.07 3.91
N PRO A 202 21.59 35.99 4.20
CA PRO A 202 22.09 36.20 5.56
C PRO A 202 21.00 36.53 6.58
N ASP A 203 19.92 37.16 6.15
CA ASP A 203 18.83 37.62 7.01
C ASP A 203 17.61 36.63 7.03
N SER A 204 17.72 35.49 6.34
CA SER A 204 16.65 34.47 6.30
C SER A 204 17.01 33.25 7.15
N ASP A 205 16.06 32.72 7.88
CA ASP A 205 16.17 31.41 8.54
C ASP A 205 15.88 30.25 7.57
N ASP A 206 15.30 30.52 6.41
CA ASP A 206 14.99 29.52 5.40
C ASP A 206 16.26 28.91 4.82
N THR A 207 16.27 27.59 4.62
CA THR A 207 17.39 26.86 4.05
C THR A 207 17.02 26.24 2.70
N ILE A 208 18.04 26.10 1.87
CA ILE A 208 17.99 25.37 0.60
C ILE A 208 19.10 24.31 0.59
N PRO A 209 19.01 23.28 -0.27
CA PRO A 209 20.09 22.30 -0.40
C PRO A 209 21.44 22.94 -0.67
N ILE A 210 22.50 22.42 -0.06
CA ILE A 210 23.85 22.81 -0.36
C ILE A 210 24.28 22.29 -1.74
N THR A 211 25.17 23.06 -2.40
CA THR A 211 25.76 22.70 -3.70
C THR A 211 27.29 22.73 -3.66
N ASP A 212 27.90 23.05 -2.50
CA ASP A 212 29.33 23.03 -2.29
C ASP A 212 29.85 21.58 -2.31
N GLU A 213 30.57 21.22 -3.36
CA GLU A 213 31.05 19.85 -3.58
C GLU A 213 32.01 19.37 -2.50
N ALA A 214 32.86 20.27 -1.95
CA ALA A 214 33.82 19.90 -0.91
C ALA A 214 33.10 19.54 0.39
N MET A 215 32.12 20.35 0.79
CA MET A 215 31.27 20.07 1.96
C MET A 215 30.43 18.81 1.74
N ILE A 216 29.82 18.63 0.57
CA ILE A 216 29.04 17.43 0.25
C ILE A 216 29.92 16.19 0.36
N ARG A 217 31.12 16.21 -0.18
CA ARG A 217 32.07 15.08 -0.12
C ARG A 217 32.44 14.76 1.32
N ASP A 218 32.77 15.75 2.16
CA ASP A 218 33.13 15.56 3.59
C ASP A 218 31.95 14.95 4.38
N ILE A 219 30.71 15.36 4.08
CA ILE A 219 29.49 14.75 4.67
C ILE A 219 29.34 13.30 4.23
N LEU A 220 29.44 13.02 2.93
CA LEU A 220 29.27 11.66 2.40
C LEU A 220 30.37 10.72 2.90
N ASP A 221 31.62 11.19 2.98
CA ASP A 221 32.74 10.41 3.51
C ASP A 221 32.50 9.99 4.97
N SER A 222 31.95 10.90 5.80
CA SER A 222 31.57 10.59 7.19
C SER A 222 30.44 9.53 7.30
N LEU A 223 29.69 9.32 6.24
CA LEU A 223 28.64 8.28 6.13
C LEU A 223 29.12 7.06 5.34
N SER A 224 30.42 6.99 5.00
CA SER A 224 31.03 5.93 4.17
C SER A 224 30.34 5.77 2.80
N ILE A 225 29.83 6.86 2.23
CA ILE A 225 29.13 6.92 0.94
C ILE A 225 30.00 7.63 -0.08
N GLN A 226 30.16 7.03 -1.27
CA GLN A 226 30.87 7.66 -2.37
C GLN A 226 29.92 8.58 -3.15
N PRO A 227 30.33 9.77 -3.58
CA PRO A 227 29.55 10.63 -4.46
C PRO A 227 29.39 9.98 -5.85
N PHE A 228 28.43 10.46 -6.63
CA PHE A 228 28.38 10.14 -8.05
C PHE A 228 29.54 10.83 -8.78
N GLU A 229 30.07 10.17 -9.81
CA GLU A 229 31.16 10.68 -10.63
C GLU A 229 30.77 10.83 -12.09
N GLY A 230 31.41 11.75 -12.78
CA GLY A 230 31.21 11.99 -14.21
C GLY A 230 29.78 12.37 -14.56
N GLU A 231 29.21 11.66 -15.54
CA GLU A 231 27.86 11.90 -16.05
C GLU A 231 26.77 11.05 -15.37
N ARG A 232 27.11 10.29 -14.34
CA ARG A 232 26.15 9.40 -13.66
C ARG A 232 25.16 10.20 -12.84
N LEU A 233 23.92 10.26 -13.29
CA LEU A 233 22.81 10.93 -12.61
C LEU A 233 22.05 9.98 -11.69
N GLY A 234 21.58 10.53 -10.56
CA GLY A 234 20.80 9.74 -9.60
C GLY A 234 20.57 10.43 -8.26
N THR A 235 20.08 9.63 -7.32
CA THR A 235 19.81 10.04 -5.94
C THR A 235 20.37 9.03 -4.96
N LYS A 236 20.85 9.49 -3.82
CA LYS A 236 21.14 8.65 -2.65
C LYS A 236 20.38 9.19 -1.46
N ILE A 237 19.56 8.33 -0.88
CA ILE A 237 18.85 8.58 0.38
C ILE A 237 19.62 7.80 1.45
N ILE A 238 20.12 8.48 2.48
CA ILE A 238 20.91 7.88 3.55
C ILE A 238 20.17 8.09 4.87
N ILE A 239 19.93 7.01 5.60
CA ILE A 239 19.21 6.99 6.87
C ILE A 239 20.21 6.54 7.94
N PRO A 240 20.88 7.47 8.63
CA PRO A 240 21.83 7.14 9.68
C PRO A 240 21.14 6.74 10.99
N PHE A 241 21.94 6.17 11.89
CA PHE A 241 21.50 5.78 13.25
C PHE A 241 20.37 4.75 13.26
N ILE A 242 20.53 3.68 12.49
CA ILE A 242 19.59 2.56 12.48
C ILE A 242 19.88 1.60 13.64
N ASP A 243 18.81 0.98 14.16
CA ASP A 243 18.89 -0.17 15.05
C ASP A 243 18.53 -1.44 14.26
N GLU A 244 19.57 -2.20 13.85
CA GLU A 244 19.38 -3.42 13.05
C GLU A 244 18.54 -4.47 13.77
N GLN A 245 18.65 -4.55 15.11
CA GLN A 245 17.85 -5.51 15.88
C GLN A 245 16.39 -5.14 15.87
N GLN A 246 16.08 -3.86 16.02
CA GLN A 246 14.72 -3.36 15.97
C GLN A 246 14.11 -3.50 14.57
N LEU A 247 14.89 -3.27 13.51
CA LEU A 247 14.45 -3.44 12.13
C LEU A 247 14.14 -4.90 11.77
N LEU A 248 14.81 -5.86 12.42
CA LEU A 248 14.61 -7.30 12.26
C LEU A 248 13.67 -7.90 13.30
N ILE A 249 12.98 -7.08 14.12
CA ILE A 249 11.96 -7.60 15.03
C ILE A 249 10.91 -8.37 14.22
N LYS A 250 10.83 -9.63 14.53
CA LYS A 250 10.06 -10.63 13.80
C LYS A 250 8.57 -10.43 14.04
N HIS A 251 7.83 -10.22 13.00
CA HIS A 251 6.47 -10.72 12.98
C HIS A 251 6.56 -12.22 12.83
N ASP A 252 6.60 -12.96 13.93
CA ASP A 252 6.85 -14.40 13.96
C ASP A 252 5.64 -15.18 13.43
N ILE A 253 5.45 -15.05 12.10
CA ILE A 253 4.29 -15.61 11.39
C ILE A 253 4.42 -17.13 11.28
N ASN A 254 5.62 -17.61 11.00
CA ASN A 254 5.94 -19.03 10.84
C ASN A 254 7.27 -19.35 11.57
N PRO A 255 7.25 -19.56 12.90
CA PRO A 255 8.47 -19.67 13.72
C PRO A 255 9.34 -20.88 13.38
N ASP A 256 8.72 -21.95 12.90
CA ASP A 256 9.40 -23.23 12.63
C ASP A 256 10.12 -23.27 11.26
N ASP A 257 9.84 -22.28 10.38
CA ASP A 257 10.42 -22.25 9.05
C ASP A 257 11.83 -21.64 9.05
N ASN A 258 12.68 -22.18 8.18
CA ASN A 258 14.02 -21.65 7.96
C ASN A 258 13.95 -20.31 7.21
N LYS A 259 14.45 -19.24 7.84
CA LYS A 259 14.44 -17.87 7.32
C LYS A 259 15.84 -17.25 7.41
N PRO A 260 16.81 -17.74 6.61
CA PRO A 260 18.21 -17.30 6.74
C PRO A 260 18.38 -15.79 6.55
N TRP A 261 17.50 -15.14 5.79
CA TRP A 261 17.52 -13.69 5.55
C TRP A 261 17.12 -12.84 6.77
N GLU A 262 16.53 -13.41 7.82
CA GLU A 262 16.23 -12.67 9.05
C GLU A 262 17.47 -12.52 9.97
N SER A 263 18.62 -13.01 9.56
CA SER A 263 19.87 -12.90 10.31
C SER A 263 20.52 -11.53 10.23
N ASN A 264 20.30 -10.78 9.14
CA ASN A 264 20.82 -9.42 8.96
C ASN A 264 19.92 -8.59 8.02
N VAL A 265 20.03 -7.27 8.11
CA VAL A 265 19.18 -6.33 7.37
C VAL A 265 19.42 -6.40 5.86
N ALA A 266 20.66 -6.62 5.41
CA ALA A 266 20.99 -6.64 3.98
C ALA A 266 20.35 -7.86 3.29
N ASP A 267 20.44 -9.05 3.89
CA ASP A 267 19.80 -10.27 3.37
C ASP A 267 18.28 -10.13 3.36
N TYR A 268 17.71 -9.53 4.42
CA TYR A 268 16.27 -9.25 4.48
C TYR A 268 15.83 -8.35 3.32
N ILE A 269 16.55 -7.26 3.06
CA ILE A 269 16.26 -6.34 1.95
C ILE A 269 16.37 -7.07 0.61
N GLY A 270 17.38 -7.93 0.42
CA GLY A 270 17.54 -8.74 -0.78
C GLY A 270 16.33 -9.62 -1.08
N VAL A 271 15.75 -10.25 -0.06
CA VAL A 271 14.51 -11.05 -0.18
C VAL A 271 13.29 -10.14 -0.36
N ALA A 272 13.23 -8.99 0.32
CA ALA A 272 12.14 -8.05 0.15
C ALA A 272 12.07 -7.47 -1.27
N ILE A 273 13.21 -7.18 -1.91
CA ILE A 273 13.24 -6.77 -3.33
C ILE A 273 12.68 -7.88 -4.23
N GLN A 274 13.06 -9.14 -4.01
CA GLN A 274 12.49 -10.27 -4.76
C GLN A 274 10.98 -10.38 -4.51
N ARG A 275 10.54 -10.30 -3.26
CA ARG A 275 9.13 -10.40 -2.86
C ARG A 275 8.27 -9.38 -3.60
N TRP A 276 8.66 -8.14 -3.62
CA TRP A 276 7.82 -7.07 -4.16
C TRP A 276 8.05 -6.78 -5.64
N TYR A 277 9.25 -7.08 -6.18
CA TYR A 277 9.64 -6.70 -7.53
C TYR A 277 10.11 -7.85 -8.41
N ALA A 278 9.89 -9.11 -8.02
CA ALA A 278 10.25 -10.27 -8.86
C ALA A 278 9.82 -10.13 -10.33
N PRO A 279 8.63 -9.60 -10.66
CA PRO A 279 8.23 -9.39 -12.06
C PRO A 279 9.18 -8.51 -12.87
N ARG A 280 9.89 -7.59 -12.23
CA ARG A 280 10.73 -6.56 -12.88
C ARG A 280 12.22 -6.72 -12.60
N LEU A 281 12.60 -7.36 -11.48
CA LEU A 281 13.98 -7.54 -11.03
C LEU A 281 14.77 -8.41 -12.01
N ALA A 282 15.89 -7.91 -12.54
CA ALA A 282 16.74 -8.57 -13.53
C ALA A 282 15.97 -9.16 -14.73
N ASN A 283 14.80 -8.59 -15.07
CA ASN A 283 13.90 -9.13 -16.07
C ASN A 283 13.94 -8.34 -17.39
N LYS A 284 14.87 -8.67 -18.28
CA LYS A 284 14.97 -8.07 -19.63
C LYS A 284 13.72 -8.29 -20.51
N LYS A 285 12.80 -9.19 -20.10
CA LYS A 285 11.52 -9.45 -20.80
C LYS A 285 10.37 -8.62 -20.25
N TYR A 286 10.64 -7.72 -19.29
CA TYR A 286 9.62 -6.83 -18.75
C TYR A 286 9.01 -5.96 -19.85
N THR A 287 7.65 -5.89 -19.92
CA THR A 287 6.93 -5.37 -21.10
C THR A 287 6.55 -3.89 -21.00
N TYR A 288 6.62 -3.30 -19.81
CA TYR A 288 6.13 -1.93 -19.59
C TYR A 288 7.24 -0.89 -19.34
N GLY A 289 8.41 -1.11 -19.89
CA GLY A 289 9.53 -0.17 -19.79
C GLY A 289 10.81 -0.82 -19.27
N LYS A 290 11.61 -0.06 -18.54
CA LYS A 290 12.91 -0.49 -18.05
C LYS A 290 12.77 -1.57 -16.97
N TYR A 291 13.68 -2.55 -16.97
CA TYR A 291 13.75 -3.51 -15.85
C TYR A 291 14.47 -2.93 -14.64
N LEU A 292 14.31 -3.53 -13.48
CA LEU A 292 15.02 -3.20 -12.24
C LEU A 292 16.36 -3.94 -12.20
N ASP A 293 17.46 -3.19 -12.15
CA ASP A 293 18.81 -3.69 -11.91
C ASP A 293 19.12 -3.50 -10.42
N GLY A 294 18.74 -4.51 -9.62
CA GLY A 294 18.79 -4.47 -8.17
C GLY A 294 20.14 -4.92 -7.61
N HIS A 295 20.63 -4.21 -6.61
CA HIS A 295 21.90 -4.49 -5.93
C HIS A 295 21.71 -4.41 -4.41
N ILE A 296 22.53 -5.18 -3.67
CA ILE A 296 22.65 -5.14 -2.21
C ILE A 296 24.12 -4.95 -1.83
N ASN A 297 24.43 -3.86 -1.14
CA ASN A 297 25.80 -3.50 -0.78
C ASN A 297 26.77 -3.48 -1.99
N GLY A 298 26.28 -3.02 -3.15
CA GLY A 298 27.02 -2.98 -4.41
C GLY A 298 27.06 -4.32 -5.17
N GLN A 299 26.53 -5.41 -4.62
CA GLN A 299 26.47 -6.71 -5.28
C GLN A 299 25.14 -6.88 -5.99
N ARG A 300 25.21 -7.18 -7.29
CA ARG A 300 24.04 -7.36 -8.13
C ARG A 300 23.26 -8.60 -7.73
N LEU A 301 21.93 -8.47 -7.66
CA LEU A 301 21.03 -9.61 -7.50
C LEU A 301 20.81 -10.29 -8.86
N GLU A 302 21.44 -11.44 -9.05
CA GLU A 302 21.26 -12.27 -10.24
C GLU A 302 20.11 -13.26 -10.03
N LYS A 303 19.68 -13.91 -11.12
CA LYS A 303 18.58 -14.89 -11.04
C LYS A 303 18.89 -16.11 -10.18
N ASP A 304 20.16 -16.44 -10.07
CA ASP A 304 20.63 -17.55 -9.25
C ASP A 304 20.52 -17.26 -7.74
N ASP A 305 20.38 -15.98 -7.38
CA ASP A 305 20.14 -15.53 -5.99
C ASP A 305 18.66 -15.55 -5.60
N PHE A 306 17.77 -15.82 -6.55
CA PHE A 306 16.33 -15.79 -6.27
C PHE A 306 15.89 -17.02 -5.50
N LEU A 307 15.04 -16.80 -4.50
CA LEU A 307 14.27 -17.90 -3.94
C LEU A 307 13.38 -18.53 -5.03
N PRO A 308 13.23 -19.86 -5.06
CA PRO A 308 12.52 -20.57 -6.12
C PRO A 308 11.11 -20.01 -6.40
N LEU A 309 10.36 -19.64 -5.36
CA LEU A 309 9.04 -19.02 -5.50
C LEU A 309 9.08 -17.76 -6.36
N PHE A 310 10.03 -16.87 -6.11
CA PHE A 310 10.09 -15.56 -6.81
C PHE A 310 10.57 -15.71 -8.25
N LEU A 311 11.46 -16.68 -8.52
CA LEU A 311 11.85 -17.04 -9.88
C LEU A 311 10.64 -17.57 -10.69
N GLU A 312 9.85 -18.46 -10.06
CA GLU A 312 8.65 -19.01 -10.70
C GLU A 312 7.58 -17.92 -10.92
N LEU A 313 7.39 -17.00 -9.96
CA LEU A 313 6.49 -15.86 -10.12
C LEU A 313 6.93 -14.94 -11.28
N GLN A 314 8.23 -14.69 -11.44
CA GLN A 314 8.73 -13.93 -12.60
C GLN A 314 8.44 -14.65 -13.93
N MET A 315 8.65 -15.96 -13.99
CA MET A 315 8.38 -16.73 -15.19
C MET A 315 6.87 -16.78 -15.50
N MET A 316 6.01 -16.93 -14.50
CA MET A 316 4.55 -16.85 -14.64
C MET A 316 4.11 -15.45 -15.08
N TYR A 317 4.71 -14.38 -14.52
CA TYR A 317 4.48 -13.02 -14.97
C TYR A 317 4.78 -12.85 -16.46
N ASN A 318 5.95 -13.30 -16.92
CA ASN A 318 6.35 -13.22 -18.31
C ASN A 318 5.38 -13.99 -19.22
N ALA A 319 4.97 -15.20 -18.82
CA ALA A 319 4.00 -16.00 -19.56
C ALA A 319 2.65 -15.29 -19.68
N ALA A 320 2.16 -14.68 -18.60
CA ALA A 320 0.91 -13.92 -18.60
C ALA A 320 1.02 -12.61 -19.41
N ALA A 321 2.11 -11.85 -19.27
CA ALA A 321 2.32 -10.60 -19.99
C ALA A 321 2.33 -10.79 -21.50
N ILE A 322 3.05 -11.79 -21.99
CA ILE A 322 3.17 -12.11 -23.43
C ILE A 322 1.94 -12.89 -23.93
N GLY A 323 1.24 -13.62 -23.05
CA GLY A 323 0.13 -14.49 -23.43
C GLY A 323 0.59 -15.77 -24.10
N SER A 324 1.81 -16.22 -23.84
CA SER A 324 2.33 -17.45 -24.42
C SER A 324 1.69 -18.68 -23.76
N LYS A 325 1.14 -19.57 -24.58
CA LYS A 325 0.72 -20.89 -24.12
C LYS A 325 1.97 -21.74 -23.92
N THR A 326 2.42 -21.86 -22.68
CA THR A 326 3.52 -22.75 -22.32
C THR A 326 2.96 -24.05 -21.75
N SER A 327 3.71 -25.15 -21.91
CA SER A 327 3.36 -26.42 -21.22
C SER A 327 3.59 -26.34 -19.69
N ARG A 328 4.36 -25.33 -19.24
CA ARG A 328 4.77 -25.20 -17.84
C ARG A 328 3.70 -24.55 -16.97
N TYR A 329 3.00 -23.53 -17.49
CA TYR A 329 1.99 -22.78 -16.74
C TYR A 329 0.65 -22.77 -17.47
N ILE A 330 -0.44 -22.76 -16.72
CA ILE A 330 -1.76 -22.52 -17.27
C ILE A 330 -1.96 -20.99 -17.31
N VAL A 331 -2.19 -20.45 -18.51
CA VAL A 331 -2.42 -19.01 -18.72
C VAL A 331 -3.81 -18.82 -19.30
N ASN A 332 -4.62 -17.99 -18.66
CA ASN A 332 -5.98 -17.70 -19.10
C ASN A 332 -6.23 -16.19 -19.21
N ASP A 333 -6.88 -15.78 -20.31
CA ASP A 333 -7.37 -14.41 -20.47
C ASP A 333 -8.51 -14.13 -19.48
N ILE A 334 -8.44 -12.94 -18.87
CA ILE A 334 -9.47 -12.41 -17.97
C ILE A 334 -10.27 -11.38 -18.74
N GLN A 335 -11.49 -11.75 -19.09
CA GLN A 335 -12.36 -10.91 -19.91
C GLN A 335 -13.46 -10.32 -19.04
N ILE A 336 -13.65 -9.00 -19.12
CA ILE A 336 -14.73 -8.27 -18.49
C ILE A 336 -15.59 -7.63 -19.58
N ARG A 337 -16.87 -7.88 -19.54
CA ARG A 337 -17.84 -7.28 -20.49
C ARG A 337 -18.41 -5.99 -19.91
N ASN A 338 -18.84 -5.08 -20.79
CA ASN A 338 -19.57 -3.83 -20.51
C ASN A 338 -18.77 -2.64 -19.98
N TYR A 339 -17.43 -2.76 -19.87
CA TYR A 339 -16.58 -1.67 -19.34
C TYR A 339 -15.44 -1.29 -20.28
N PHE A 340 -15.43 -1.83 -21.49
CA PHE A 340 -14.38 -1.57 -22.47
C PHE A 340 -14.92 -0.71 -23.62
N GLU A 341 -14.08 0.20 -24.09
CA GLU A 341 -14.39 1.00 -25.25
C GLU A 341 -14.75 0.09 -26.43
N HIS A 342 -15.87 0.37 -27.08
CA HIS A 342 -16.38 -0.33 -28.27
C HIS A 342 -16.63 -1.82 -28.12
N ASN A 343 -16.65 -2.41 -26.93
CA ASN A 343 -16.83 -3.86 -26.70
C ASN A 343 -15.90 -4.78 -27.54
N LYS A 344 -14.81 -4.23 -28.14
CA LYS A 344 -13.96 -4.97 -29.08
C LYS A 344 -12.81 -5.70 -28.40
N VAL A 345 -12.30 -5.19 -27.29
CA VAL A 345 -11.21 -5.81 -26.53
C VAL A 345 -11.67 -6.03 -25.11
N ASN A 346 -12.04 -7.25 -24.81
CA ASN A 346 -12.57 -7.63 -23.50
C ASN A 346 -11.51 -8.18 -22.55
N ASN A 347 -10.23 -7.90 -22.81
CA ASN A 347 -9.13 -8.48 -22.04
C ASN A 347 -8.63 -7.49 -20.99
N ALA A 348 -8.98 -7.72 -19.72
CA ALA A 348 -8.50 -6.95 -18.59
C ALA A 348 -7.10 -7.38 -18.13
N GLY A 349 -6.59 -8.49 -18.62
CA GLY A 349 -5.31 -9.06 -18.22
C GLY A 349 -5.34 -10.57 -18.33
N ARG A 350 -4.32 -11.20 -17.74
CA ARG A 350 -4.21 -12.66 -17.70
C ARG A 350 -3.85 -13.15 -16.32
N VAL A 351 -4.31 -14.34 -16.00
CA VAL A 351 -3.85 -15.08 -14.82
C VAL A 351 -3.00 -16.24 -15.29
N ALA A 352 -1.79 -16.35 -14.70
CA ALA A 352 -0.94 -17.54 -14.83
C ALA A 352 -0.91 -18.26 -13.49
N TYR A 353 -0.97 -19.59 -13.50
CA TYR A 353 -0.98 -20.39 -12.29
C TYR A 353 -0.49 -21.82 -12.53
N ARG A 354 0.00 -22.42 -11.45
CA ARG A 354 0.47 -23.82 -11.43
C ARG A 354 0.46 -24.37 -10.01
N LYS A 355 0.35 -25.69 -9.88
CA LYS A 355 0.68 -26.42 -8.66
C LYS A 355 2.17 -26.77 -8.67
N PHE A 356 2.86 -26.47 -7.59
CA PHE A 356 4.26 -26.75 -7.35
C PHE A 356 4.42 -27.80 -6.26
N THR A 357 5.36 -28.69 -6.43
CA THR A 357 5.74 -29.65 -5.40
C THR A 357 6.79 -29.07 -4.43
N LYS A 358 6.91 -29.62 -3.23
CA LYS A 358 7.97 -29.25 -2.27
C LYS A 358 9.38 -29.35 -2.88
N LYS A 359 9.60 -30.30 -3.80
CA LYS A 359 10.88 -30.46 -4.50
C LYS A 359 11.18 -29.30 -5.46
N GLU A 360 10.19 -28.84 -6.21
CA GLU A 360 10.35 -27.73 -7.17
C GLU A 360 10.57 -26.38 -6.48
N LEU A 361 10.23 -26.28 -5.20
CA LEU A 361 10.43 -25.10 -4.35
C LEU A 361 11.62 -25.26 -3.40
N ASP A 362 12.49 -26.25 -3.64
CA ASP A 362 13.69 -26.54 -2.84
C ASP A 362 13.43 -26.74 -1.34
N MET A 363 12.22 -27.14 -0.97
CA MET A 363 11.81 -27.34 0.43
C MET A 363 12.26 -28.68 1.02
N LEU A 364 12.83 -29.58 0.21
CA LEU A 364 13.31 -30.89 0.65
C LEU A 364 14.81 -30.84 0.94
N ALA A 365 15.27 -31.79 1.77
CA ALA A 365 16.69 -31.97 2.04
C ALA A 365 17.49 -32.21 0.73
N PRO A 366 18.70 -31.68 0.60
CA PRO A 366 19.50 -31.00 1.65
C PRO A 366 19.22 -29.50 1.82
N LEU A 367 18.48 -28.87 0.91
CA LEU A 367 18.28 -27.41 0.88
C LEU A 367 17.34 -26.91 1.99
N ASN A 368 16.29 -27.68 2.32
CA ASN A 368 15.29 -27.32 3.34
C ASN A 368 14.85 -25.85 3.24
N GLY A 369 14.51 -25.42 2.03
CA GLY A 369 14.06 -24.05 1.77
C GLY A 369 12.76 -23.73 2.48
N PRO A 370 12.43 -22.44 2.63
CA PRO A 370 11.22 -21.99 3.29
C PRO A 370 9.96 -22.29 2.48
N SER A 371 8.84 -22.34 3.16
CA SER A 371 7.54 -22.48 2.50
C SER A 371 7.20 -21.22 1.66
N PRO A 372 6.35 -21.34 0.64
CA PRO A 372 5.85 -20.17 -0.10
C PRO A 372 5.23 -19.10 0.79
N TYR A 373 4.52 -19.51 1.85
CA TYR A 373 3.91 -18.57 2.81
C TYR A 373 4.97 -17.76 3.55
N THR A 374 6.02 -18.43 4.02
CA THR A 374 7.15 -17.79 4.71
C THR A 374 7.90 -16.83 3.79
N CYS A 375 8.10 -17.18 2.51
CA CYS A 375 8.71 -16.29 1.54
C CYS A 375 7.97 -14.95 1.40
N VAL A 376 6.65 -14.94 1.56
CA VAL A 376 5.80 -13.77 1.38
C VAL A 376 5.27 -13.16 2.67
N ASN A 377 5.78 -13.60 3.83
CA ASN A 377 5.34 -13.18 5.17
C ASN A 377 3.84 -13.41 5.44
N GLU A 378 3.30 -14.52 4.92
CA GLU A 378 1.90 -14.89 5.13
C GLU A 378 1.79 -16.16 5.98
N LYS A 379 0.60 -16.41 6.52
CA LYS A 379 0.26 -17.69 7.17
C LYS A 379 -0.48 -18.60 6.20
N ASN A 380 -0.31 -19.89 6.40
CA ASN A 380 -1.24 -20.86 5.83
C ASN A 380 -2.50 -20.90 6.72
N PRO A 381 -3.70 -20.47 6.24
CA PRO A 381 -4.89 -20.45 7.06
C PRO A 381 -5.53 -21.83 7.29
N LEU A 382 -5.05 -22.90 6.61
CA LEU A 382 -5.75 -24.20 6.51
C LEU A 382 -5.06 -25.34 7.26
N GLY A 383 -4.02 -25.09 8.05
CA GLY A 383 -3.35 -26.13 8.85
C GLY A 383 -2.69 -27.23 8.01
N GLU A 384 -3.30 -28.43 7.93
CA GLU A 384 -2.72 -29.59 7.22
C GLU A 384 -2.82 -29.50 5.68
N GLN A 385 -3.72 -28.71 5.16
CA GLN A 385 -3.84 -28.46 3.72
C GLN A 385 -3.21 -27.13 3.34
N ASN A 386 -2.76 -27.01 2.10
CA ASN A 386 -2.18 -25.76 1.61
C ASN A 386 -3.23 -24.88 0.94
N ALA A 387 -3.42 -23.68 1.47
CA ALA A 387 -4.25 -22.64 0.86
C ALA A 387 -3.66 -22.18 -0.49
N PRO A 388 -4.48 -21.86 -1.48
CA PRO A 388 -4.00 -21.27 -2.72
C PRO A 388 -3.40 -19.89 -2.44
N MET A 389 -2.29 -19.57 -3.12
CA MET A 389 -1.63 -18.27 -3.04
C MET A 389 -1.86 -17.49 -4.32
N MET A 390 -2.40 -16.28 -4.20
CA MET A 390 -2.66 -15.38 -5.31
C MET A 390 -1.85 -14.10 -5.16
N ALA A 391 -0.94 -13.86 -6.13
CA ALA A 391 -0.27 -12.58 -6.30
C ALA A 391 -0.99 -11.74 -7.36
N TYR A 392 -0.97 -10.41 -7.23
CA TYR A 392 -1.44 -9.51 -8.27
C TYR A 392 -0.53 -8.29 -8.37
N VAL A 393 -0.33 -7.82 -9.60
CA VAL A 393 0.73 -6.88 -9.95
C VAL A 393 0.17 -5.66 -10.69
N ARG A 394 0.82 -4.52 -10.56
CA ARG A 394 0.57 -3.32 -11.35
C ARG A 394 1.64 -3.07 -12.41
N ARG A 395 1.38 -2.08 -13.31
CA ARG A 395 2.30 -1.65 -14.37
C ARG A 395 3.73 -1.35 -13.91
N PRO A 396 3.98 -0.75 -12.73
CA PRO A 396 5.36 -0.58 -12.25
C PRO A 396 6.13 -1.89 -12.04
N GLY A 397 5.47 -3.05 -12.15
CA GLY A 397 6.07 -4.36 -11.90
C GLY A 397 6.19 -4.69 -10.42
N MET A 398 5.54 -3.90 -9.59
CA MET A 398 5.41 -4.16 -8.14
C MET A 398 4.25 -5.13 -7.91
N ILE A 399 4.47 -6.14 -7.11
CA ILE A 399 3.41 -6.99 -6.57
C ILE A 399 2.70 -6.18 -5.49
N ILE A 400 1.38 -6.05 -5.62
CA ILE A 400 0.55 -5.30 -4.68
C ILE A 400 0.38 -6.10 -3.39
N ASN A 401 0.00 -7.37 -3.52
CA ASN A 401 -0.16 -8.26 -2.39
C ASN A 401 -0.09 -9.73 -2.78
N TYR A 402 0.06 -10.57 -1.76
CA TYR A 402 -0.09 -12.01 -1.78
C TYR A 402 -1.28 -12.38 -0.89
N GLU A 403 -2.31 -12.98 -1.43
CA GLU A 403 -3.47 -13.42 -0.65
C GLU A 403 -3.52 -14.95 -0.57
N THR A 404 -3.80 -15.48 0.62
CA THR A 404 -3.97 -16.91 0.88
C THR A 404 -5.41 -17.26 1.29
N ASP A 405 -6.17 -16.32 1.83
CA ASP A 405 -7.57 -16.46 2.27
C ASP A 405 -8.48 -15.30 1.86
N GLY A 406 -7.94 -14.26 1.24
CA GLY A 406 -8.65 -13.06 0.82
C GLY A 406 -9.64 -13.27 -0.33
N GLU A 407 -10.21 -12.18 -0.82
CA GLU A 407 -11.24 -12.19 -1.88
C GLU A 407 -10.73 -12.77 -3.21
N TRP A 408 -9.41 -12.77 -3.46
CA TRP A 408 -8.81 -13.39 -4.65
C TRP A 408 -8.77 -14.92 -4.56
N CYS A 409 -8.73 -15.49 -3.35
CA CYS A 409 -8.67 -16.94 -3.10
C CYS A 409 -10.01 -17.57 -2.76
N LYS A 410 -11.05 -16.78 -2.51
CA LYS A 410 -12.36 -17.22 -2.06
C LYS A 410 -13.00 -18.31 -2.95
N GLY A 411 -13.22 -19.46 -2.36
CA GLY A 411 -13.82 -20.61 -3.03
C GLY A 411 -12.89 -21.37 -3.98
N LEU A 412 -11.59 -21.08 -3.98
CA LEU A 412 -10.59 -21.97 -4.55
C LEU A 412 -10.35 -23.16 -3.61
N HIS A 413 -10.03 -24.31 -4.18
CA HIS A 413 -9.76 -25.50 -3.38
C HIS A 413 -8.32 -25.48 -2.86
N ALA A 414 -8.16 -25.93 -1.62
CA ALA A 414 -6.86 -26.23 -1.03
C ALA A 414 -6.15 -27.34 -1.82
N THR A 415 -4.83 -27.36 -1.72
CA THR A 415 -4.01 -28.47 -2.21
C THR A 415 -3.59 -29.36 -1.06
N GLU A 416 -3.13 -30.56 -1.39
CA GLU A 416 -2.53 -31.47 -0.41
C GLU A 416 -1.23 -30.86 0.17
N GLU A 417 -0.79 -31.31 1.32
CA GLU A 417 0.42 -30.85 2.00
C GLU A 417 1.70 -30.88 1.12
N SER A 418 1.74 -31.77 0.13
CA SER A 418 2.88 -31.93 -0.78
C SER A 418 2.92 -30.92 -1.94
N GLU A 419 1.84 -30.19 -2.17
CA GLU A 419 1.66 -29.30 -3.32
C GLU A 419 1.21 -27.89 -2.90
N TYR A 420 1.63 -26.89 -3.66
CA TYR A 420 1.25 -25.48 -3.49
C TYR A 420 0.67 -24.93 -4.78
N LEU A 421 -0.56 -24.43 -4.74
CA LEU A 421 -1.17 -23.70 -5.85
C LEU A 421 -0.72 -22.23 -5.76
N VAL A 422 0.10 -21.80 -6.71
CA VAL A 422 0.54 -20.42 -6.83
C VAL A 422 -0.02 -19.82 -8.12
N ALA A 423 -0.52 -18.60 -8.05
CA ALA A 423 -1.09 -17.88 -9.17
C ALA A 423 -0.67 -16.40 -9.16
N ILE A 424 -0.59 -15.80 -10.36
CA ILE A 424 -0.33 -14.37 -10.52
C ILE A 424 -1.30 -13.77 -11.53
N PHE A 425 -1.96 -12.67 -11.17
CA PHE A 425 -2.74 -11.87 -12.09
C PHE A 425 -1.91 -10.69 -12.62
N VAL A 426 -1.83 -10.59 -13.95
CA VAL A 426 -1.13 -9.52 -14.66
C VAL A 426 -2.15 -8.73 -15.47
N PRO A 427 -2.41 -7.45 -15.12
CA PRO A 427 -3.36 -6.62 -15.84
C PRO A 427 -2.83 -6.24 -17.23
N ASN A 428 -3.75 -6.08 -18.18
CA ASN A 428 -3.47 -5.38 -19.42
C ASN A 428 -3.63 -3.87 -19.18
N SER A 429 -2.60 -3.26 -18.63
CA SER A 429 -2.61 -1.87 -18.14
C SER A 429 -3.01 -0.83 -19.19
N ASN A 430 -2.78 -1.11 -20.47
CA ASN A 430 -3.12 -0.20 -21.57
C ASN A 430 -4.56 -0.37 -22.08
N THR A 431 -5.33 -1.32 -21.54
CA THR A 431 -6.72 -1.52 -21.93
C THR A 431 -7.55 -0.30 -21.56
N LYS A 432 -8.31 0.19 -22.55
CA LYS A 432 -9.23 1.32 -22.34
C LYS A 432 -10.53 0.84 -21.75
N LEU A 433 -10.96 1.51 -20.69
CA LEU A 433 -12.23 1.30 -20.02
C LEU A 433 -13.15 2.49 -20.29
N MET A 434 -14.44 2.24 -20.38
CA MET A 434 -15.46 3.30 -20.37
C MET A 434 -16.05 3.39 -18.98
N ASN A 435 -15.89 4.53 -18.32
CA ASN A 435 -16.46 4.77 -17.01
C ASN A 435 -17.98 5.02 -17.10
N PRO A 436 -18.72 5.05 -15.97
CA PRO A 436 -20.16 5.30 -15.97
C PRO A 436 -20.61 6.66 -16.56
N ASP A 437 -19.67 7.58 -16.75
CA ASP A 437 -19.91 8.89 -17.39
C ASP A 437 -19.56 8.92 -18.88
N ASN A 438 -19.27 7.76 -19.48
CA ASN A 438 -18.80 7.60 -20.85
C ASN A 438 -17.44 8.25 -21.15
N GLU A 439 -16.61 8.45 -20.15
CA GLU A 439 -15.23 8.86 -20.33
C GLU A 439 -14.33 7.64 -20.47
N VAL A 440 -13.34 7.75 -21.35
CA VAL A 440 -12.36 6.67 -21.59
C VAL A 440 -11.20 6.82 -20.63
N VAL A 441 -10.95 5.79 -19.82
CA VAL A 441 -9.82 5.74 -18.87
C VAL A 441 -9.00 4.47 -19.10
N ASP A 442 -7.70 4.53 -18.79
CA ASP A 442 -6.86 3.33 -18.81
C ASP A 442 -7.17 2.44 -17.60
N LEU A 443 -7.06 1.11 -17.79
CA LEU A 443 -7.19 0.17 -16.68
C LEU A 443 -6.16 0.46 -15.59
N GLU A 444 -4.92 0.82 -15.95
CA GLU A 444 -3.90 1.20 -14.98
C GLU A 444 -4.31 2.43 -14.14
N ALA A 445 -4.87 3.46 -14.80
CA ALA A 445 -5.37 4.64 -14.09
C ALA A 445 -6.50 4.29 -13.13
N TYR A 446 -7.37 3.35 -13.50
CA TYR A 446 -8.40 2.83 -12.61
C TYR A 446 -7.81 2.07 -11.43
N LEU A 447 -6.92 1.09 -11.68
CA LEU A 447 -6.30 0.27 -10.64
C LEU A 447 -5.50 1.12 -9.65
N ARG A 448 -4.79 2.15 -10.14
CA ARG A 448 -4.09 3.11 -9.30
C ARG A 448 -5.03 3.86 -8.34
N LYS A 449 -6.21 4.28 -8.82
CA LYS A 449 -7.23 4.93 -7.99
C LYS A 449 -7.93 3.96 -7.04
N SER A 450 -7.99 2.69 -7.42
CA SER A 450 -8.59 1.60 -6.62
C SER A 450 -7.66 1.07 -5.53
N GLU A 451 -6.40 1.43 -5.58
CA GLU A 451 -5.40 1.00 -4.59
C GLU A 451 -5.62 1.71 -3.27
N MET A 452 -5.65 0.94 -2.21
CA MET A 452 -5.78 1.47 -0.85
C MET A 452 -4.52 2.24 -0.46
N ALA A 453 -4.61 3.10 0.54
CA ALA A 453 -3.50 3.96 0.97
C ALA A 453 -2.27 3.18 1.46
N ASP A 454 -2.48 1.97 1.96
CA ASP A 454 -1.45 1.03 2.39
C ASP A 454 -0.77 0.26 1.24
N HIS A 455 -1.21 0.49 0.00
CA HIS A 455 -0.75 -0.22 -1.19
C HIS A 455 -0.87 -1.76 -1.13
N THR A 456 -1.69 -2.31 -0.24
CA THR A 456 -1.81 -3.76 -0.01
C THR A 456 -3.04 -4.39 -0.67
N SER A 457 -3.95 -3.60 -1.20
CA SER A 457 -5.15 -4.13 -1.84
C SER A 457 -5.78 -3.16 -2.84
N TRP A 458 -6.68 -3.70 -3.67
CA TRP A 458 -7.53 -2.90 -4.54
C TRP A 458 -8.98 -2.97 -4.05
N ALA A 459 -9.64 -1.82 -3.97
CA ALA A 459 -11.06 -1.70 -3.72
C ALA A 459 -11.75 -1.02 -4.91
N ASP A 460 -12.95 -1.46 -5.26
CA ASP A 460 -13.72 -0.80 -6.31
C ASP A 460 -14.13 0.61 -5.90
N ILE A 461 -14.11 1.53 -6.86
CA ILE A 461 -14.42 2.94 -6.65
C ILE A 461 -15.83 3.28 -7.11
N ILE A 462 -16.42 4.26 -6.45
CA ILE A 462 -17.70 4.86 -6.84
C ILE A 462 -17.42 6.14 -7.60
N ILE A 463 -17.89 6.24 -8.85
CA ILE A 463 -17.75 7.43 -9.68
C ILE A 463 -19.11 8.09 -9.77
N LYS A 464 -19.23 9.32 -9.26
CA LYS A 464 -20.48 10.13 -9.26
C LYS A 464 -21.70 9.34 -8.77
N GLY A 465 -21.53 8.57 -7.70
CA GLY A 465 -22.61 7.76 -7.11
C GLY A 465 -22.94 6.46 -7.85
N LYS A 466 -22.20 6.11 -8.90
CA LYS A 466 -22.35 4.84 -9.62
C LYS A 466 -21.21 3.89 -9.27
N PRO A 467 -21.50 2.63 -8.87
CA PRO A 467 -20.46 1.62 -8.61
C PRO A 467 -19.76 1.26 -9.93
N PHE A 468 -18.44 1.18 -9.87
CA PHE A 468 -17.60 0.78 -11.00
C PHE A 468 -16.76 -0.43 -10.57
N ASP A 469 -17.40 -1.60 -10.56
CA ASP A 469 -16.97 -2.86 -9.95
C ASP A 469 -15.97 -3.66 -10.83
N ILE A 470 -14.94 -3.02 -11.31
CA ILE A 470 -13.91 -3.61 -12.17
C ILE A 470 -13.07 -4.64 -11.41
N VAL A 471 -12.62 -4.31 -10.18
CA VAL A 471 -11.77 -5.17 -9.37
C VAL A 471 -12.51 -6.45 -9.01
N GLU A 472 -13.75 -6.37 -8.52
CA GLU A 472 -14.52 -7.56 -8.16
C GLU A 472 -14.81 -8.45 -9.39
N LYS A 473 -15.03 -7.85 -10.55
CA LYS A 473 -15.20 -8.62 -11.79
C LYS A 473 -13.92 -9.33 -12.20
N ILE A 474 -12.79 -8.69 -12.08
CA ILE A 474 -11.46 -9.32 -12.31
C ILE A 474 -11.30 -10.51 -11.36
N ARG A 475 -11.44 -10.28 -10.04
CA ARG A 475 -11.34 -11.32 -9.00
C ARG A 475 -12.23 -12.52 -9.29
N SER A 476 -13.50 -12.25 -9.57
CA SER A 476 -14.49 -13.30 -9.88
C SER A 476 -14.12 -14.13 -11.11
N GLN A 477 -13.64 -13.50 -12.19
CA GLN A 477 -13.19 -14.19 -13.39
C GLN A 477 -11.92 -15.01 -13.15
N VAL A 478 -10.94 -14.47 -12.40
CA VAL A 478 -9.70 -15.17 -12.03
C VAL A 478 -10.06 -16.45 -11.26
N ARG A 479 -10.84 -16.33 -10.19
CA ARG A 479 -11.29 -17.49 -9.39
C ARG A 479 -11.98 -18.54 -10.27
N ARG A 480 -12.90 -18.11 -11.12
CA ARG A 480 -13.62 -19.00 -12.04
C ARG A 480 -12.70 -19.75 -12.99
N LYS A 481 -11.67 -19.08 -13.54
CA LYS A 481 -10.72 -19.70 -14.47
C LYS A 481 -9.84 -20.72 -13.78
N ILE A 482 -9.30 -20.42 -12.61
CA ILE A 482 -8.50 -21.34 -11.81
C ILE A 482 -9.34 -22.55 -11.42
N LYS A 483 -10.54 -22.34 -10.88
CA LYS A 483 -11.45 -23.39 -10.46
C LYS A 483 -11.80 -24.36 -11.60
N ALA A 484 -12.19 -23.83 -12.75
CA ALA A 484 -12.54 -24.65 -13.92
C ALA A 484 -11.40 -25.54 -14.43
N SER A 485 -10.13 -25.13 -14.25
CA SER A 485 -8.99 -25.92 -14.72
C SER A 485 -8.65 -27.10 -13.83
N TYR A 486 -9.02 -27.06 -12.56
CA TYR A 486 -8.74 -28.15 -11.61
C TYR A 486 -9.95 -29.05 -11.37
N GLU A 487 -11.18 -28.52 -11.36
CA GLU A 487 -12.41 -29.34 -11.22
C GLU A 487 -12.60 -30.28 -12.42
N ASN A 488 -12.30 -29.84 -13.64
CA ASN A 488 -12.43 -30.66 -14.84
C ASN A 488 -11.46 -31.85 -14.92
N LYS A 489 -10.39 -31.86 -14.12
CA LYS A 489 -9.44 -32.98 -14.08
C LYS A 489 -9.79 -34.07 -13.07
N GLU A 490 -10.51 -33.74 -12.01
CA GLU A 490 -10.94 -34.70 -10.98
C GLU A 490 -12.24 -35.44 -11.38
N GLU A 491 -13.13 -34.79 -12.12
CA GLU A 491 -14.38 -35.43 -12.58
C GLU A 491 -14.18 -36.50 -13.68
N VAL A 492 -13.07 -36.48 -14.42
CA VAL A 492 -12.83 -37.46 -15.48
C VAL A 492 -12.34 -38.81 -14.95
N LYS A 493 -11.91 -38.92 -13.70
CA LYS A 493 -11.43 -40.21 -13.14
C LYS A 493 -12.45 -41.02 -12.35
N GLY A 494 -13.68 -40.54 -12.09
CA GLY A 494 -14.53 -41.26 -11.17
C GLY A 494 -16.05 -41.23 -11.32
N LYS A 495 -16.69 -40.51 -12.24
CA LYS A 495 -18.15 -40.31 -12.20
C LYS A 495 -18.94 -40.28 -13.52
N GLN A 496 -18.48 -40.93 -14.58
CA GLN A 496 -19.30 -40.98 -15.82
C GLN A 496 -20.52 -41.93 -15.78
N GLY A 497 -20.63 -42.79 -14.77
CA GLY A 497 -21.74 -43.78 -14.70
C GLY A 497 -22.91 -43.41 -13.80
N LEU A 498 -22.70 -42.69 -12.70
CA LEU A 498 -23.70 -42.45 -11.66
C LEU A 498 -24.51 -41.18 -11.81
N ASN A 499 -23.92 -40.11 -12.36
CA ASN A 499 -24.62 -38.83 -12.48
C ASN A 499 -25.69 -38.78 -13.55
N THR A 500 -25.58 -39.59 -14.61
CA THR A 500 -26.61 -39.68 -15.67
C THR A 500 -27.82 -40.42 -15.14
N LEU A 501 -27.64 -41.44 -14.31
CA LEU A 501 -28.73 -42.20 -13.68
C LEU A 501 -29.42 -41.36 -12.60
N ALA A 502 -28.69 -40.70 -11.72
CA ALA A 502 -29.24 -39.82 -10.70
C ALA A 502 -29.98 -38.60 -11.29
N ARG A 503 -29.52 -38.07 -12.42
CA ARG A 503 -30.16 -36.97 -13.13
C ARG A 503 -31.45 -37.38 -13.82
N ASN A 504 -31.50 -38.61 -14.32
CA ASN A 504 -32.71 -39.17 -14.96
C ASN A 504 -33.76 -39.61 -13.92
N VAL A 505 -33.32 -40.19 -12.80
CA VAL A 505 -34.20 -40.53 -11.67
C VAL A 505 -34.71 -39.27 -10.97
N GLY A 506 -33.86 -38.24 -10.78
CA GLY A 506 -34.28 -36.95 -10.23
C GLY A 506 -35.32 -36.22 -11.08
N LYS A 507 -35.25 -36.34 -12.43
CA LYS A 507 -36.26 -35.77 -13.32
C LYS A 507 -37.61 -36.53 -13.27
N MET A 508 -37.59 -37.78 -12.87
CA MET A 508 -38.81 -38.60 -12.70
C MET A 508 -39.52 -38.39 -11.36
N LEU A 509 -38.76 -37.98 -10.32
CA LEU A 509 -39.28 -37.86 -8.94
C LEU A 509 -39.59 -36.42 -8.52
N LEU A 510 -39.13 -35.41 -9.26
CA LEU A 510 -39.44 -34.01 -8.98
C LEU A 510 -40.67 -33.56 -9.79
N PRO A 511 -41.62 -32.85 -9.17
CA PRO A 511 -42.74 -32.27 -9.90
C PRO A 511 -42.24 -31.31 -11.00
N PRO A 512 -42.99 -31.15 -12.10
CA PRO A 512 -42.58 -30.30 -13.23
C PRO A 512 -42.25 -28.89 -12.76
N THR A 513 -41.22 -28.31 -13.35
CA THR A 513 -40.77 -26.93 -13.05
C THR A 513 -41.95 -25.96 -13.22
N GLY A 514 -42.45 -25.42 -12.11
CA GLY A 514 -43.61 -24.53 -12.07
C GLY A 514 -44.74 -24.96 -11.14
N PHE A 515 -44.70 -26.17 -10.58
CA PHE A 515 -45.72 -26.63 -9.65
C PHE A 515 -45.62 -25.88 -8.32
N GLY A 516 -46.66 -25.12 -7.94
CA GLY A 516 -46.74 -24.37 -6.68
C GLY A 516 -46.45 -22.85 -6.78
N ARG A 517 -46.29 -22.27 -7.96
CA ARG A 517 -46.21 -20.81 -8.13
C ARG A 517 -47.61 -20.25 -8.46
N ARG A 518 -48.17 -19.46 -7.53
CA ARG A 518 -49.35 -18.63 -7.79
C ARG A 518 -49.00 -17.60 -8.86
N ALA A 519 -49.79 -17.55 -9.92
CA ALA A 519 -49.71 -16.54 -10.96
C ALA A 519 -50.02 -15.17 -10.36
N SER A 520 -49.02 -14.26 -10.33
CA SER A 520 -49.26 -12.84 -10.15
C SER A 520 -49.18 -12.14 -11.49
N SER A 521 -50.19 -11.33 -11.75
CA SER A 521 -50.49 -10.62 -12.99
C SER A 521 -49.34 -9.81 -13.55
N ARG A 522 -49.24 -9.85 -14.89
CA ARG A 522 -48.38 -8.99 -15.70
C ARG A 522 -48.78 -7.52 -15.54
N ASN A 523 -47.84 -6.67 -15.17
CA ASN A 523 -47.83 -5.30 -15.62
C ASN A 523 -46.46 -4.97 -16.23
N ARG A 524 -46.53 -4.56 -17.50
CA ARG A 524 -45.38 -4.07 -18.27
C ARG A 524 -45.10 -2.64 -17.84
N GLY A 525 -43.90 -2.39 -17.32
CA GLY A 525 -43.33 -1.10 -17.14
C GLY A 525 -41.81 -1.28 -17.08
N GLY A 526 -41.13 -0.79 -18.12
CA GLY A 526 -39.65 -0.89 -18.23
C GLY A 526 -38.97 -0.04 -17.17
N GLY A 527 -38.19 -0.67 -16.35
CA GLY A 527 -37.26 -0.06 -15.44
C GLY A 527 -36.25 -1.12 -15.03
N THR A 528 -35.04 -0.97 -15.46
CA THR A 528 -33.89 -1.81 -15.07
C THR A 528 -33.72 -1.77 -13.57
N LYS A 529 -34.11 -2.84 -12.88
CA LYS A 529 -33.78 -3.06 -11.48
C LYS A 529 -32.29 -3.38 -11.36
N PRO A 530 -31.56 -2.76 -10.44
CA PRO A 530 -30.21 -3.22 -10.11
C PRO A 530 -30.32 -4.62 -9.50
N THR A 531 -29.57 -5.54 -10.03
CA THR A 531 -29.44 -6.91 -9.52
C THR A 531 -28.72 -6.85 -8.19
N ALA A 532 -29.48 -6.87 -7.10
CA ALA A 532 -28.92 -7.09 -5.77
C ALA A 532 -28.28 -8.47 -5.73
N ASN A 533 -26.98 -8.53 -5.53
CA ASN A 533 -26.30 -9.76 -5.16
C ASN A 533 -26.95 -10.32 -3.89
N LYS A 534 -27.55 -11.48 -3.99
CA LYS A 534 -28.02 -12.27 -2.85
C LYS A 534 -26.80 -12.81 -2.10
N SER A 535 -26.17 -12.01 -1.27
CA SER A 535 -25.49 -12.53 -0.09
C SER A 535 -26.54 -12.70 0.99
N SER A 536 -27.06 -13.88 1.10
CA SER A 536 -27.88 -14.26 2.23
C SER A 536 -27.04 -14.16 3.51
N ARG A 537 -27.53 -13.42 4.51
CA ARG A 537 -27.13 -13.44 5.90
C ARG A 537 -25.94 -12.53 6.31
N GLY A 538 -25.92 -11.27 5.93
CA GLY A 538 -24.89 -10.38 6.43
C GLY A 538 -25.36 -8.94 6.63
N ASN A 539 -24.73 -8.25 7.57
CA ASN A 539 -24.79 -6.81 7.66
C ASN A 539 -23.97 -6.21 6.52
N SER A 540 -24.42 -5.12 5.93
CA SER A 540 -23.65 -4.38 4.92
C SER A 540 -23.69 -2.89 5.20
N PHE A 541 -22.61 -2.21 4.86
CA PHE A 541 -22.45 -0.77 4.97
C PHE A 541 -21.71 -0.27 3.73
N THR A 542 -22.30 0.70 3.04
CA THR A 542 -21.75 1.20 1.77
C THR A 542 -21.91 2.72 1.71
N ILE A 543 -20.85 3.44 1.43
CA ILE A 543 -20.89 4.87 1.18
C ILE A 543 -21.47 5.09 -0.23
N VAL A 544 -22.51 5.91 -0.32
CA VAL A 544 -23.22 6.19 -1.58
C VAL A 544 -22.68 7.43 -2.26
N SER A 545 -22.45 8.49 -1.48
CA SER A 545 -21.90 9.75 -2.00
C SER A 545 -21.26 10.57 -0.89
N GLN A 546 -20.39 11.51 -1.28
CA GLN A 546 -19.74 12.45 -0.38
C GLN A 546 -19.74 13.82 -1.03
N LYS A 547 -19.97 14.88 -0.24
CA LYS A 547 -19.85 16.26 -0.70
C LYS A 547 -19.39 17.17 0.43
N TYR A 548 -18.60 18.19 0.10
CA TYR A 548 -18.31 19.28 1.03
C TYR A 548 -19.48 20.25 1.08
N LEU A 549 -19.83 20.65 2.29
CA LEU A 549 -20.79 21.70 2.54
C LEU A 549 -20.08 23.07 2.50
N ASP A 550 -20.86 24.14 2.32
CA ASP A 550 -20.33 25.51 2.35
C ASP A 550 -19.67 25.88 3.70
N THR A 551 -19.97 25.13 4.75
CA THR A 551 -19.34 25.24 6.09
C THR A 551 -17.94 24.62 6.16
N GLY A 552 -17.49 23.90 5.12
CA GLY A 552 -16.26 23.12 5.13
C GLY A 552 -16.40 21.72 5.72
N ASP A 553 -17.58 21.33 6.22
CA ASP A 553 -17.87 19.99 6.73
C ASP A 553 -18.05 19.00 5.57
N LEU A 554 -17.71 17.74 5.78
CA LEU A 554 -17.96 16.66 4.83
C LEU A 554 -19.28 15.96 5.17
N GLU A 555 -20.21 15.96 4.22
CA GLU A 555 -21.47 15.20 4.28
C GLU A 555 -21.32 13.91 3.51
N VAL A 556 -21.55 12.78 4.18
CA VAL A 556 -21.44 11.41 3.65
C VAL A 556 -22.81 10.76 3.67
N HIS A 557 -23.30 10.36 2.51
CA HIS A 557 -24.51 9.55 2.37
C HIS A 557 -24.10 8.08 2.31
N PHE A 558 -24.73 7.25 3.12
CA PHE A 558 -24.44 5.82 3.17
C PHE A 558 -25.71 4.99 3.17
N GLN A 559 -25.61 3.78 2.63
CA GLN A 559 -26.65 2.76 2.69
C GLN A 559 -26.17 1.65 3.64
N MET A 560 -27.06 1.22 4.53
CA MET A 560 -26.77 0.10 5.42
C MET A 560 -27.89 -0.94 5.43
N ARG A 561 -27.51 -2.18 5.69
CA ARG A 561 -28.42 -3.30 5.91
C ARG A 561 -28.01 -4.00 7.19
N LEU A 562 -28.95 -4.17 8.10
CA LEU A 562 -28.75 -4.82 9.39
C LEU A 562 -29.62 -6.07 9.49
N SER A 563 -29.03 -7.18 9.89
CA SER A 563 -29.73 -8.45 10.13
C SER A 563 -30.54 -8.43 11.44
N LYS A 564 -31.40 -9.43 11.62
CA LYS A 564 -32.22 -9.59 12.85
C LYS A 564 -31.40 -9.65 14.14
N ASN A 565 -30.18 -10.18 14.05
CA ASN A 565 -29.35 -10.43 15.25
C ASN A 565 -28.56 -9.21 15.72
N VAL A 566 -28.67 -8.07 15.08
CA VAL A 566 -28.00 -6.83 15.45
C VAL A 566 -28.93 -6.03 16.36
N SER A 567 -28.52 -5.80 17.60
CA SER A 567 -29.27 -5.00 18.57
C SER A 567 -28.88 -3.53 18.55
N ALA A 568 -27.64 -3.24 18.24
CA ALA A 568 -27.09 -1.88 18.08
C ALA A 568 -25.96 -1.88 17.04
N PHE A 569 -25.55 -0.69 16.61
CA PHE A 569 -24.37 -0.53 15.78
C PHE A 569 -23.67 0.79 16.14
N THR A 570 -22.36 0.80 15.95
CA THR A 570 -21.53 1.99 16.12
C THR A 570 -20.97 2.43 14.79
N ILE A 571 -21.13 3.70 14.43
CA ILE A 571 -20.41 4.35 13.34
C ILE A 571 -19.26 5.11 13.95
N GLU A 572 -18.05 4.80 13.52
CA GLU A 572 -16.82 5.36 14.04
C GLU A 572 -16.00 5.97 12.90
N LEU A 573 -15.35 7.11 13.17
CA LEU A 573 -14.43 7.75 12.26
C LEU A 573 -13.01 7.25 12.52
N PHE A 574 -12.27 7.02 11.44
CA PHE A 574 -10.88 6.61 11.42
C PHE A 574 -10.09 7.54 10.53
N ILE A 575 -8.82 7.71 10.82
CA ILE A 575 -7.87 8.31 9.89
C ILE A 575 -7.27 7.18 9.05
N ALA A 576 -7.38 7.32 7.74
CA ALA A 576 -6.68 6.43 6.81
C ALA A 576 -5.18 6.75 6.87
N SER A 577 -4.37 5.74 7.13
CA SER A 577 -2.92 5.81 7.06
C SER A 577 -2.40 4.74 6.10
N GLU A 578 -1.15 4.79 5.73
CA GLU A 578 -0.51 3.72 4.93
C GLU A 578 -0.50 2.37 5.66
N GLY A 579 -0.72 2.38 6.98
CA GLY A 579 -0.77 1.22 7.86
C GLY A 579 -2.13 0.75 8.27
N GLY A 580 -3.18 1.25 7.65
CA GLY A 580 -4.54 0.90 8.04
C GLY A 580 -5.29 2.08 8.66
N LYS A 581 -6.27 1.77 9.48
CA LYS A 581 -7.18 2.76 10.06
C LYS A 581 -6.81 3.04 11.51
N ILE A 582 -6.48 4.29 11.79
CA ILE A 582 -6.18 4.74 13.16
C ILE A 582 -7.47 5.21 13.81
N SER A 583 -7.86 4.58 14.93
CA SER A 583 -9.03 5.00 15.69
C SER A 583 -8.73 6.27 16.50
N ALA A 584 -9.77 6.97 16.95
CA ALA A 584 -9.59 8.11 17.84
C ALA A 584 -8.94 7.72 19.18
N THR A 585 -9.18 6.51 19.66
CA THR A 585 -8.57 5.98 20.88
C THR A 585 -7.08 5.74 20.69
N ASP A 586 -6.68 5.16 19.56
CA ASP A 586 -5.26 4.93 19.22
C ASP A 586 -4.55 6.26 18.96
N TRP A 587 -5.23 7.22 18.33
CA TRP A 587 -4.71 8.56 18.07
C TRP A 587 -4.46 9.34 19.36
N GLU A 588 -5.33 9.18 20.37
CA GLU A 588 -5.30 9.90 21.66
C GLU A 588 -4.68 9.06 22.80
N SER A 589 -4.12 7.86 22.51
CA SER A 589 -3.50 7.00 23.54
C SER A 589 -2.34 7.69 24.27
N GLU A 590 -1.96 7.18 25.46
CA GLU A 590 -0.95 7.81 26.34
C GLU A 590 0.42 8.03 25.68
N ASP A 591 0.78 7.21 24.71
CA ASP A 591 2.00 7.38 23.89
C ASP A 591 1.89 8.55 22.88
N SER A 592 0.70 9.14 22.75
CA SER A 592 0.36 10.17 21.77
C SER A 592 -0.11 11.45 22.44
N VAL A 593 0.66 11.97 23.38
CA VAL A 593 0.28 13.16 24.19
C VAL A 593 -0.11 14.37 23.32
N GLY A 594 -1.42 14.64 23.23
CA GLY A 594 -1.94 16.01 23.18
C GLY A 594 -2.50 16.57 21.89
N THR A 595 -2.48 15.92 20.71
CA THR A 595 -3.29 16.41 19.59
C THR A 595 -4.66 15.73 19.58
N PRO A 596 -5.77 16.49 19.61
CA PRO A 596 -7.09 15.89 19.50
C PRO A 596 -7.25 15.21 18.15
N PHE A 597 -8.06 14.17 18.10
CA PHE A 597 -8.40 13.50 16.85
C PHE A 597 -8.99 14.51 15.86
N PRO A 598 -8.45 14.60 14.61
CA PRO A 598 -8.74 15.72 13.72
C PRO A 598 -10.14 15.68 13.08
N ALA A 599 -10.95 14.65 13.34
CA ALA A 599 -12.29 14.53 12.78
C ALA A 599 -13.36 14.46 13.89
N LYS A 600 -14.50 15.14 13.67
CA LYS A 600 -15.58 15.22 14.63
C LYS A 600 -16.93 15.09 13.95
N ILE A 601 -17.75 14.12 14.38
CA ILE A 601 -19.12 13.98 13.91
C ILE A 601 -19.94 15.17 14.44
N THR A 602 -20.58 15.88 13.53
CA THR A 602 -21.45 17.04 13.82
C THR A 602 -22.93 16.68 13.74
N ARG A 603 -23.29 15.78 12.81
CA ARG A 603 -24.69 15.36 12.62
C ARG A 603 -24.76 13.94 12.05
N ILE A 604 -25.78 13.19 12.48
CA ILE A 604 -26.23 11.95 11.83
C ILE A 604 -27.76 11.98 11.70
N SER A 605 -28.27 11.52 10.57
CA SER A 605 -29.70 11.44 10.30
C SER A 605 -30.03 10.27 9.38
N PHE A 606 -31.26 9.74 9.51
CA PHE A 606 -31.80 8.66 8.72
C PHE A 606 -33.15 9.10 8.12
N PRO A 607 -33.15 9.75 6.93
CA PRO A 607 -34.33 10.43 6.37
C PRO A 607 -35.54 9.51 6.16
N ASP A 608 -35.30 8.25 5.79
CA ASP A 608 -36.36 7.32 5.37
C ASP A 608 -36.89 6.41 6.51
N THR A 609 -36.44 6.63 7.76
CA THR A 609 -36.69 5.66 8.85
C THR A 609 -37.11 6.34 10.16
N VAL A 610 -38.11 7.20 10.09
CA VAL A 610 -38.65 7.86 11.31
C VAL A 610 -39.23 6.81 12.25
N GLY A 611 -38.58 6.60 13.41
CA GLY A 611 -39.05 5.67 14.46
C GLY A 611 -38.43 4.27 14.48
N LEU A 612 -37.54 3.93 13.53
CA LEU A 612 -36.88 2.59 13.50
C LEU A 612 -35.62 2.52 14.37
N PHE A 613 -35.05 3.64 14.77
CA PHE A 613 -33.86 3.69 15.61
C PHE A 613 -34.14 4.39 16.95
N GLY A 614 -33.68 3.78 18.03
CA GLY A 614 -33.68 4.35 19.35
C GLY A 614 -32.68 5.49 19.52
N ARG A 615 -32.54 6.00 20.73
CA ARG A 615 -31.67 7.11 21.04
C ARG A 615 -30.24 6.87 20.58
N SER A 616 -29.69 7.79 19.80
CA SER A 616 -28.27 7.83 19.50
C SER A 616 -27.51 8.23 20.78
N ALA A 617 -26.68 7.31 21.29
CA ALA A 617 -25.74 7.64 22.34
C ALA A 617 -24.41 8.01 21.70
N ALA A 618 -24.04 9.27 21.77
CA ALA A 618 -22.72 9.72 21.35
C ALA A 618 -21.68 9.21 22.36
N GLN A 619 -20.73 8.39 21.91
CA GLN A 619 -19.57 8.06 22.72
C GLN A 619 -18.65 9.28 22.80
N LYS A 620 -18.53 9.83 24.00
CA LYS A 620 -17.56 10.89 24.30
C LYS A 620 -16.24 10.24 24.67
N SER A 621 -15.18 10.59 23.99
CA SER A 621 -13.86 10.46 24.58
C SER A 621 -13.82 11.38 25.83
N ASN A 622 -12.90 11.14 26.76
CA ASN A 622 -12.76 11.91 28.01
C ASN A 622 -12.58 13.44 27.80
N ARG A 623 -12.60 13.95 26.59
CA ARG A 623 -12.36 15.35 26.20
C ARG A 623 -13.45 15.99 25.31
N LYS A 624 -14.71 15.67 25.45
CA LYS A 624 -15.85 16.38 24.81
C LYS A 624 -15.94 16.33 23.25
N VAL A 625 -15.21 15.48 22.57
CA VAL A 625 -15.20 15.39 21.09
C VAL A 625 -15.82 14.07 20.65
N LEU A 626 -16.69 14.11 19.63
CA LEU A 626 -17.47 12.99 19.15
C LEU A 626 -16.77 12.35 17.94
N HIS A 627 -16.21 11.15 18.12
CA HIS A 627 -15.58 10.38 17.05
C HIS A 627 -16.40 9.16 16.63
N ALA A 628 -17.33 8.74 17.50
CA ALA A 628 -18.19 7.60 17.26
C ALA A 628 -19.61 7.86 17.74
N VAL A 629 -20.57 7.29 17.06
CA VAL A 629 -21.99 7.34 17.43
C VAL A 629 -22.53 5.93 17.49
N ARG A 630 -23.00 5.53 18.69
CA ARG A 630 -23.70 4.27 18.89
C ARG A 630 -25.21 4.48 18.74
N ILE A 631 -25.86 3.64 17.94
CA ILE A 631 -27.28 3.73 17.61
C ILE A 631 -27.93 2.39 17.93
N GLU A 632 -29.01 2.46 18.71
CA GLU A 632 -29.81 1.28 19.08
C GLU A 632 -30.88 1.03 18.01
N LYS A 633 -31.00 -0.21 17.60
CA LYS A 633 -32.02 -0.68 16.68
C LYS A 633 -33.24 -1.14 17.47
N ILE A 634 -34.42 -0.67 17.07
CA ILE A 634 -35.65 -0.94 17.84
C ILE A 634 -36.33 -2.25 17.42
N SER A 635 -36.22 -2.71 16.18
CA SER A 635 -36.81 -4.01 15.74
C SER A 635 -36.39 -4.36 14.29
N GLU A 636 -36.59 -5.61 13.90
CA GLU A 636 -36.48 -6.22 12.55
C GLU A 636 -35.31 -5.87 11.62
N PRO A 637 -35.03 -6.68 10.56
CA PRO A 637 -33.99 -6.35 9.58
C PRO A 637 -34.25 -4.98 8.98
N VAL A 638 -33.25 -4.10 9.00
CA VAL A 638 -33.35 -2.72 8.51
C VAL A 638 -32.46 -2.55 7.30
N GLU A 639 -33.01 -2.00 6.23
CA GLU A 639 -32.25 -1.46 5.11
C GLU A 639 -32.65 0.01 4.98
N CYS A 640 -31.67 0.92 5.12
CA CYS A 640 -31.96 2.36 5.11
C CYS A 640 -30.78 3.16 4.56
N LEU A 641 -31.09 4.40 4.17
CA LEU A 641 -30.13 5.43 3.86
C LEU A 641 -29.86 6.28 5.12
N GLY A 642 -28.60 6.62 5.33
CA GLY A 642 -28.17 7.52 6.39
C GLY A 642 -27.31 8.63 5.84
N ILE A 643 -27.29 9.75 6.56
CA ILE A 643 -26.46 10.91 6.28
C ILE A 643 -25.62 11.19 7.53
N LEU A 644 -24.31 11.17 7.40
CA LEU A 644 -23.36 11.58 8.43
C LEU A 644 -22.68 12.87 7.98
N VAL A 645 -22.60 13.85 8.87
CA VAL A 645 -21.81 15.06 8.65
C VAL A 645 -20.72 15.13 9.70
N PHE A 646 -19.52 15.34 9.27
CA PHE A 646 -18.38 15.52 10.17
C PHE A 646 -17.47 16.67 9.71
N ASN A 647 -16.86 17.31 10.68
CA ASN A 647 -15.83 18.32 10.47
C ASN A 647 -14.46 17.68 10.54
N CYS A 648 -13.57 17.99 9.61
CA CYS A 648 -12.18 17.62 9.66
C CYS A 648 -11.34 18.88 9.81
N THR A 649 -10.57 18.97 10.90
CA THR A 649 -9.75 20.14 11.21
C THR A 649 -8.40 20.13 10.52
N ASP A 650 -8.01 19.00 9.92
CA ASP A 650 -6.79 18.85 9.16
C ASP A 650 -7.13 18.40 7.72
N PRO A 651 -6.95 19.27 6.72
CA PRO A 651 -7.29 18.97 5.33
C PRO A 651 -6.36 17.92 4.69
N HIS A 652 -5.26 17.56 5.36
CA HIS A 652 -4.28 16.61 4.84
C HIS A 652 -4.51 15.18 5.32
N VAL A 653 -5.49 14.94 6.21
CA VAL A 653 -5.85 13.59 6.64
C VAL A 653 -7.08 13.11 5.90
N GLN A 654 -7.02 11.86 5.47
CA GLN A 654 -8.20 11.19 4.91
C GLN A 654 -8.98 10.54 6.03
N VAL A 655 -10.23 10.96 6.21
CA VAL A 655 -11.15 10.40 7.20
C VAL A 655 -11.97 9.30 6.56
N GLU A 656 -11.99 8.14 7.19
CA GLU A 656 -12.83 7.00 6.82
C GLU A 656 -13.87 6.72 7.89
N MET A 657 -14.95 6.03 7.48
CA MET A 657 -16.07 5.70 8.31
C MET A 657 -16.30 4.19 8.32
N LEU A 658 -16.43 3.60 9.49
CA LEU A 658 -16.70 2.19 9.66
C LEU A 658 -17.95 1.96 10.52
N MET A 659 -18.77 0.99 10.12
CA MET A 659 -19.90 0.52 10.91
C MET A 659 -19.54 -0.79 11.60
N LYS A 660 -19.63 -0.82 12.93
CA LYS A 660 -19.46 -2.01 13.78
C LYS A 660 -20.83 -2.47 14.31
N PRO A 661 -21.39 -3.58 13.81
CA PRO A 661 -22.64 -4.11 14.34
C PRO A 661 -22.40 -4.81 15.69
N GLU A 662 -23.33 -4.64 16.63
CA GLU A 662 -23.34 -5.30 17.93
C GLU A 662 -24.45 -6.37 17.96
N GLY A 663 -24.10 -7.63 18.17
CA GLY A 663 -25.06 -8.73 18.30
C GLY A 663 -25.58 -8.86 19.72
N SER A 664 -26.85 -9.29 19.87
CA SER A 664 -27.30 -9.83 21.16
C SER A 664 -26.60 -11.16 21.40
N VAL A 665 -25.89 -11.27 22.51
CA VAL A 665 -25.40 -12.56 23.01
C VAL A 665 -26.66 -13.41 23.32
N VAL A 666 -26.94 -14.38 22.48
CA VAL A 666 -27.89 -15.45 22.86
C VAL A 666 -27.16 -16.28 23.88
N ASN A 667 -27.46 -16.06 25.19
CA ASN A 667 -27.12 -17.01 26.22
C ASN A 667 -27.83 -18.34 25.87
N GLY A 668 -27.08 -19.26 25.28
CA GLY A 668 -27.51 -20.63 25.09
C GLY A 668 -27.56 -21.32 26.46
N GLN A 669 -28.76 -21.78 26.81
CA GLN A 669 -28.90 -22.92 27.69
C GLN A 669 -28.53 -24.21 26.95
#